data_ad4f0ea5d52a9bbee43db15928e66804
#
_entry.id   ad4f0ea5d52a9bbee43db15928e66804
#
_cell.length_a   1.000
_cell.length_b   1.000
_cell.length_c   1.000
_cell.angle_alpha   90.00
_cell.angle_beta   90.00
_cell.angle_gamma   90.00
#
_symmetry.space_group_name_H-M   'P 1'
#
loop_
_entity.id
_entity.type
_entity.pdbx_description
1 polymer ?
#
loop_
_entity_poly.entity_id
_entity_poly.type
_entity_poly.pdbx_seq_one_letter_code
_entity_poly.pdbx_strand_id
1 'polypeptide(L)'
;MGETKDFLLEIGTEEMPSAPLLKAVAQYKKLIVSGLDEAGLAHGEARIISTPRRLSAYVKDVALATEEINEVMRGPKCEIAFDAEGNPTKAALGFARKAGMDASELTRRVDDDGHEYVFAQRIIPSVSAIKILSELSERIIPAIDWPRSQRWGSTHERFVRPIRWICALLGTEVVPVTYADVTSSNTTQGHRVLGSGAHVVDEPSHYEQVLEAAYVLSAERRRSVILDGIARIEEERPGFHVDTPQKVLDEVINLTEWPSVLVGTFDEEFLKVPHEIITESMLSNQRYFPIYDTNGELTREFVIVSNGNPACSQQVIDGNERVVRARLDDAKFFFEEDLKHSLDEFTGELSDVVFQEKLGTVLQKVERIEKIAALLAQTDSDNDDTVVEHARRAAHLSKADLVSQAVVEFTSQQGVMGGYYAKAAGESPDVADAIREHYRPRFAGDELPSGPIGRYVAAADKLDTICGLFAIDEPPTGSSDPYAVRRAAIGIIALLRTMPNVRLKDCIRYALDLYTEQGLQFDTPEVQKEVEAYFLGRLVTIARDEKISQEAIDAVAHISVIDPEEFLRRTRALDDARIEDPENFENLAIAYNRASKLGDMSLGTDVNESILTASEQALLDACKEGEKNVQDALMDNDFRSATRALGKLRKPIDKFFDDVLVMDDDTTVRGNRLRRLNRFTQVFEHVADIGALSRKK
;
A
#
# COMPACT_ATOMS: atom_id res chain seq x y z
N MET A 1 4.73 -41.82 19.93
CA MET A 1 4.74 -41.16 18.62
C MET A 1 4.73 -42.28 17.58
N GLY A 2 3.78 -42.25 16.65
CA GLY A 2 3.76 -43.20 15.54
C GLY A 2 4.97 -43.05 14.63
N GLU A 3 5.22 -44.01 13.74
CA GLU A 3 6.25 -43.91 12.71
C GLU A 3 5.92 -42.73 11.77
N THR A 4 6.90 -41.88 11.46
CA THR A 4 6.78 -40.73 10.54
C THR A 4 7.77 -40.86 9.40
N LYS A 5 7.46 -40.27 8.27
CA LYS A 5 8.35 -40.15 7.10
C LYS A 5 8.25 -38.73 6.51
N ASP A 6 9.32 -38.29 5.88
CA ASP A 6 9.29 -37.02 5.16
C ASP A 6 8.50 -37.14 3.88
N PHE A 7 7.80 -36.07 3.49
CA PHE A 7 7.03 -35.97 2.27
C PHE A 7 7.63 -34.94 1.33
N LEU A 8 7.70 -35.26 0.05
CA LEU A 8 8.08 -34.38 -1.04
C LEU A 8 6.96 -34.32 -2.08
N LEU A 9 6.59 -33.13 -2.51
CA LEU A 9 5.78 -32.92 -3.70
C LEU A 9 6.43 -31.83 -4.55
N GLU A 10 7.04 -32.24 -5.67
CA GLU A 10 7.59 -31.33 -6.68
C GLU A 10 6.68 -31.28 -7.91
N ILE A 11 6.35 -30.06 -8.31
CA ILE A 11 5.66 -29.74 -9.57
C ILE A 11 6.70 -29.14 -10.51
N GLY A 12 7.08 -29.89 -11.52
CA GLY A 12 8.09 -29.50 -12.51
C GLY A 12 7.44 -28.92 -13.78
N THR A 13 7.92 -27.77 -14.24
CA THR A 13 7.30 -27.01 -15.33
C THR A 13 8.32 -26.52 -16.35
N GLU A 14 7.83 -25.90 -17.43
CA GLU A 14 8.62 -24.94 -18.21
C GLU A 14 8.83 -23.66 -17.39
N GLU A 15 9.73 -22.75 -17.83
CA GLU A 15 10.15 -21.57 -17.05
C GLU A 15 8.98 -20.67 -16.63
N MET A 16 8.75 -20.60 -15.33
CA MET A 16 7.72 -19.75 -14.71
C MET A 16 8.22 -18.31 -14.60
N PRO A 17 7.35 -17.30 -14.79
CA PRO A 17 7.72 -15.91 -14.57
C PRO A 17 7.95 -15.64 -13.08
N SER A 18 8.98 -14.85 -12.75
CA SER A 18 9.48 -14.62 -11.38
C SER A 18 8.42 -14.08 -10.42
N ALA A 19 7.74 -12.97 -10.78
CA ALA A 19 6.79 -12.30 -9.87
C ALA A 19 5.58 -13.19 -9.49
N PRO A 20 4.93 -13.93 -10.41
CA PRO A 20 3.93 -14.95 -10.06
C PRO A 20 4.50 -16.09 -9.21
N LEU A 21 5.71 -16.57 -9.49
CA LEU A 21 6.35 -17.64 -8.72
C LEU A 21 6.52 -17.25 -7.24
N LEU A 22 7.00 -16.02 -6.95
CA LEU A 22 7.15 -15.54 -5.58
C LEU A 22 5.83 -15.54 -4.80
N LYS A 23 4.71 -15.19 -5.44
CA LYS A 23 3.38 -15.28 -4.83
C LYS A 23 2.93 -16.71 -4.62
N ALA A 24 3.20 -17.58 -5.60
CA ALA A 24 2.83 -19.00 -5.54
C ALA A 24 3.56 -19.75 -4.41
N VAL A 25 4.79 -19.40 -4.06
CA VAL A 25 5.54 -20.01 -2.95
C VAL A 25 4.77 -19.89 -1.63
N ALA A 26 4.27 -18.69 -1.29
CA ALA A 26 3.51 -18.48 -0.07
C ALA A 26 2.15 -19.21 -0.09
N GLN A 27 1.45 -19.18 -1.23
CA GLN A 27 0.18 -19.90 -1.40
C GLN A 27 0.37 -21.41 -1.28
N TYR A 28 1.38 -21.95 -1.93
CA TYR A 28 1.67 -23.39 -1.95
C TYR A 28 1.97 -23.90 -0.53
N LYS A 29 2.79 -23.16 0.25
CA LYS A 29 3.02 -23.48 1.65
C LYS A 29 1.72 -23.55 2.44
N LYS A 30 0.87 -22.53 2.29
CA LYS A 30 -0.42 -22.47 2.98
C LYS A 30 -1.33 -23.63 2.59
N LEU A 31 -1.43 -23.94 1.29
CA LEU A 31 -2.29 -25.02 0.79
C LEU A 31 -1.85 -26.39 1.32
N ILE A 32 -0.54 -26.68 1.33
CA ILE A 32 0.00 -27.93 1.87
C ILE A 32 -0.30 -28.03 3.37
N VAL A 33 0.07 -27.05 4.17
CA VAL A 33 -0.10 -27.09 5.63
C VAL A 33 -1.57 -27.19 6.00
N SER A 34 -2.42 -26.27 5.49
CA SER A 34 -3.85 -26.32 5.77
C SER A 34 -4.51 -27.63 5.31
N GLY A 35 -4.06 -28.20 4.19
CA GLY A 35 -4.61 -29.45 3.70
C GLY A 35 -4.25 -30.66 4.56
N LEU A 36 -3.03 -30.70 5.14
CA LEU A 36 -2.61 -31.72 6.09
C LEU A 36 -3.36 -31.59 7.42
N ASP A 37 -3.50 -30.34 7.92
CA ASP A 37 -4.26 -30.05 9.13
C ASP A 37 -5.74 -30.46 8.99
N GLU A 38 -6.39 -30.08 7.88
CA GLU A 38 -7.78 -30.44 7.56
C GLU A 38 -7.99 -31.96 7.48
N ALA A 39 -7.00 -32.67 6.96
CA ALA A 39 -7.04 -34.12 6.87
C ALA A 39 -6.75 -34.82 8.21
N GLY A 40 -6.33 -34.09 9.23
CA GLY A 40 -5.94 -34.64 10.52
C GLY A 40 -4.66 -35.48 10.43
N LEU A 41 -3.80 -35.21 9.46
CA LEU A 41 -2.54 -35.93 9.28
C LEU A 41 -1.42 -35.15 9.96
N ALA A 42 -0.94 -35.66 11.09
CA ALA A 42 0.13 -35.05 11.85
C ALA A 42 1.40 -34.88 11.01
N HIS A 43 2.04 -33.72 11.09
CA HIS A 43 3.22 -33.38 10.31
C HIS A 43 4.13 -32.36 11.03
N GLY A 44 5.38 -32.31 10.62
CA GLY A 44 6.36 -31.32 11.07
C GLY A 44 6.39 -30.06 10.19
N GLU A 45 7.55 -29.43 10.12
CA GLU A 45 7.74 -28.20 9.38
C GLU A 45 7.62 -28.43 7.86
N ALA A 46 6.90 -27.53 7.17
CA ALA A 46 6.83 -27.47 5.72
C ALA A 46 7.73 -26.35 5.17
N ARG A 47 8.61 -26.71 4.23
CA ARG A 47 9.50 -25.81 3.50
C ARG A 47 9.22 -25.87 2.01
N ILE A 48 9.22 -24.70 1.34
CA ILE A 48 9.04 -24.62 -0.10
C ILE A 48 10.38 -24.31 -0.76
N ILE A 49 10.71 -25.08 -1.78
CA ILE A 49 11.87 -24.90 -2.62
C ILE A 49 11.38 -24.55 -4.02
N SER A 50 11.86 -23.44 -4.58
CA SER A 50 11.44 -22.98 -5.90
C SER A 50 12.61 -22.65 -6.80
N THR A 51 12.44 -22.91 -8.09
CA THR A 51 13.31 -22.46 -9.17
C THR A 51 12.44 -21.98 -10.33
N PRO A 52 13.00 -21.40 -11.40
CA PRO A 52 12.19 -21.08 -12.59
C PRO A 52 11.36 -22.25 -13.10
N ARG A 53 11.79 -23.48 -12.91
CA ARG A 53 11.18 -24.68 -13.51
C ARG A 53 10.52 -25.61 -12.50
N ARG A 54 10.49 -25.28 -11.21
CA ARG A 54 9.88 -26.15 -10.18
C ARG A 54 9.34 -25.39 -8.99
N LEU A 55 8.33 -25.98 -8.40
CA LEU A 55 7.74 -25.58 -7.12
C LEU A 55 7.59 -26.82 -6.27
N SER A 56 8.35 -26.94 -5.19
CA SER A 56 8.46 -28.16 -4.40
C SER A 56 8.12 -27.89 -2.94
N ALA A 57 7.26 -28.72 -2.34
CA ALA A 57 7.01 -28.76 -0.92
C ALA A 57 7.75 -29.94 -0.28
N TYR A 58 8.57 -29.66 0.71
CA TYR A 58 9.20 -30.64 1.57
C TYR A 58 8.61 -30.50 2.96
N VAL A 59 8.02 -31.58 3.47
CA VAL A 59 7.37 -31.64 4.77
C VAL A 59 7.99 -32.73 5.63
N LYS A 60 8.50 -32.36 6.79
CA LYS A 60 9.12 -33.28 7.73
C LYS A 60 8.09 -34.07 8.52
N ASP A 61 8.48 -35.24 8.99
CA ASP A 61 7.81 -36.01 10.03
C ASP A 61 6.30 -36.20 9.80
N VAL A 62 5.89 -36.53 8.59
CA VAL A 62 4.48 -36.82 8.25
C VAL A 62 4.10 -38.19 8.80
N ALA A 63 3.02 -38.27 9.56
CA ALA A 63 2.48 -39.54 10.09
C ALA A 63 2.04 -40.45 8.93
N LEU A 64 2.19 -41.78 9.10
CA LEU A 64 1.85 -42.74 8.03
C LEU A 64 0.35 -42.99 7.87
N ALA A 65 -0.45 -42.55 8.85
CA ALA A 65 -1.91 -42.60 8.81
C ALA A 65 -2.47 -41.58 9.83
N THR A 66 -3.74 -41.23 9.66
CA THR A 66 -4.48 -40.48 10.69
C THR A 66 -4.77 -41.35 11.90
N GLU A 67 -4.97 -40.73 13.05
CA GLU A 67 -5.46 -41.46 14.25
C GLU A 67 -6.89 -41.96 14.02
N GLU A 68 -7.21 -43.13 14.57
CA GLU A 68 -8.59 -43.57 14.69
C GLU A 68 -9.30 -42.70 15.75
N ILE A 69 -10.39 -42.03 15.38
CA ILE A 69 -11.12 -41.16 16.28
C ILE A 69 -12.43 -41.82 16.69
N ASN A 70 -12.58 -42.01 18.00
CA ASN A 70 -13.85 -42.41 18.57
C ASN A 70 -14.65 -41.15 18.93
N GLU A 71 -15.45 -40.68 17.97
CA GLU A 71 -16.28 -39.48 18.13
C GLU A 71 -17.56 -39.81 18.90
N VAL A 72 -17.75 -39.19 20.06
CA VAL A 72 -18.95 -39.30 20.86
C VAL A 72 -19.73 -37.99 20.79
N MET A 73 -20.87 -38.01 20.10
CA MET A 73 -21.75 -36.85 19.97
C MET A 73 -22.91 -36.98 20.99
N ARG A 74 -23.14 -35.93 21.77
CA ARG A 74 -24.30 -35.85 22.68
C ARG A 74 -25.53 -35.34 21.91
N GLY A 75 -26.63 -36.06 22.00
CA GLY A 75 -27.91 -35.75 21.36
C GLY A 75 -28.93 -35.17 22.35
N PRO A 76 -30.22 -35.22 22.00
CA PRO A 76 -31.29 -34.77 22.85
C PRO A 76 -31.45 -35.66 24.10
N LYS A 77 -32.17 -35.14 25.12
CA LYS A 77 -32.55 -35.93 26.32
C LYS A 77 -33.39 -37.13 25.92
N CYS A 78 -33.22 -38.25 26.59
CA CYS A 78 -33.97 -39.49 26.30
C CYS A 78 -35.49 -39.30 26.33
N GLU A 79 -36.01 -38.45 27.23
CA GLU A 79 -37.44 -38.07 27.30
C GLU A 79 -37.96 -37.42 26.04
N ILE A 80 -37.11 -36.75 25.24
CA ILE A 80 -37.45 -36.11 23.96
C ILE A 80 -37.12 -37.04 22.79
N ALA A 81 -36.11 -37.86 22.94
CA ALA A 81 -35.60 -38.77 21.92
C ALA A 81 -36.49 -39.98 21.67
N PHE A 82 -37.23 -40.47 22.70
CA PHE A 82 -38.06 -41.64 22.64
C PHE A 82 -39.49 -41.31 23.12
N ASP A 83 -40.48 -41.95 22.52
CA ASP A 83 -41.87 -41.89 22.99
C ASP A 83 -42.12 -42.81 24.19
N ALA A 84 -43.34 -42.85 24.73
CA ALA A 84 -43.73 -43.66 25.88
C ALA A 84 -43.63 -45.17 25.62
N GLU A 85 -43.69 -45.58 24.35
CA GLU A 85 -43.54 -46.96 23.88
C GLU A 85 -42.07 -47.30 23.58
N GLY A 86 -41.12 -46.35 23.71
CA GLY A 86 -39.72 -46.54 23.43
C GLY A 86 -39.28 -46.40 21.96
N ASN A 87 -40.15 -45.94 21.08
CA ASN A 87 -39.81 -45.73 19.69
C ASN A 87 -39.08 -44.38 19.50
N PRO A 88 -38.15 -44.27 18.51
CA PRO A 88 -37.44 -43.03 18.25
C PRO A 88 -38.35 -41.95 17.67
N THR A 89 -38.36 -40.80 18.33
CA THR A 89 -39.04 -39.61 17.87
C THR A 89 -38.33 -38.93 16.68
N LYS A 90 -38.97 -37.90 16.12
CA LYS A 90 -38.29 -37.07 15.10
C LYS A 90 -36.97 -36.46 15.56
N ALA A 91 -36.82 -36.21 16.88
CA ALA A 91 -35.60 -35.70 17.47
C ALA A 91 -34.44 -36.73 17.43
N ALA A 92 -34.74 -37.97 17.84
CA ALA A 92 -33.76 -39.07 17.74
C ALA A 92 -33.42 -39.42 16.28
N LEU A 93 -34.40 -39.51 15.43
CA LEU A 93 -34.21 -39.77 13.98
C LEU A 93 -33.40 -38.66 13.29
N GLY A 94 -33.63 -37.39 13.65
CA GLY A 94 -32.86 -36.25 13.16
C GLY A 94 -31.40 -36.26 13.65
N PHE A 95 -31.20 -36.61 14.93
CA PHE A 95 -29.87 -36.74 15.48
C PHE A 95 -29.09 -37.91 14.91
N ALA A 96 -29.71 -39.10 14.78
CA ALA A 96 -29.11 -40.28 14.17
C ALA A 96 -28.67 -39.98 12.72
N ARG A 97 -29.55 -39.33 11.93
CA ARG A 97 -29.22 -38.90 10.55
C ARG A 97 -28.04 -37.92 10.51
N LYS A 98 -27.98 -36.95 11.48
CA LYS A 98 -26.85 -36.03 11.61
C LYS A 98 -25.55 -36.76 11.96
N ALA A 99 -25.64 -37.78 12.80
CA ALA A 99 -24.52 -38.65 13.18
C ALA A 99 -24.14 -39.66 12.12
N GLY A 100 -24.92 -39.81 11.04
CA GLY A 100 -24.66 -40.75 9.95
C GLY A 100 -24.87 -42.23 10.34
N MET A 101 -25.81 -42.51 11.27
CA MET A 101 -26.10 -43.87 11.77
C MET A 101 -27.60 -44.11 11.88
N ASP A 102 -27.99 -45.37 12.11
CA ASP A 102 -29.38 -45.72 12.41
C ASP A 102 -29.77 -45.32 13.84
N ALA A 103 -31.04 -44.98 14.05
CA ALA A 103 -31.52 -44.61 15.41
C ALA A 103 -31.43 -45.76 16.40
N SER A 104 -31.40 -47.01 15.96
CA SER A 104 -31.21 -48.19 16.79
C SER A 104 -29.77 -48.33 17.34
N GLU A 105 -28.82 -47.64 16.76
CA GLU A 105 -27.40 -47.65 17.15
C GLU A 105 -27.10 -46.58 18.24
N LEU A 106 -28.08 -45.70 18.52
CA LEU A 106 -27.93 -44.68 19.58
C LEU A 106 -27.88 -45.33 20.95
N THR A 107 -26.92 -44.90 21.77
CA THR A 107 -26.75 -45.37 23.16
C THR A 107 -27.34 -44.35 24.12
N ARG A 108 -27.87 -44.84 25.29
CA ARG A 108 -28.38 -43.98 26.36
C ARG A 108 -27.33 -43.89 27.46
N ARG A 109 -27.05 -42.69 27.92
CA ARG A 109 -26.12 -42.45 29.06
C ARG A 109 -26.62 -41.30 29.92
N VAL A 110 -26.41 -41.41 31.23
CA VAL A 110 -26.57 -40.27 32.15
C VAL A 110 -25.33 -39.39 32.04
N ASP A 111 -25.56 -38.13 31.82
CA ASP A 111 -24.49 -37.12 31.72
C ASP A 111 -24.22 -36.47 33.10
N ASP A 112 -23.19 -35.66 33.22
CA ASP A 112 -22.73 -34.99 34.43
C ASP A 112 -23.81 -34.12 35.11
N ASP A 113 -24.83 -33.68 34.33
CA ASP A 113 -25.99 -32.91 34.82
C ASP A 113 -27.11 -33.78 35.41
N GLY A 114 -26.89 -35.10 35.52
CA GLY A 114 -27.83 -36.07 36.11
C GLY A 114 -29.01 -36.45 35.20
N HIS A 115 -29.04 -35.96 33.95
CA HIS A 115 -30.08 -36.33 32.98
C HIS A 115 -29.58 -37.40 32.00
N GLU A 116 -30.51 -38.24 31.53
CA GLU A 116 -30.21 -39.24 30.50
C GLU A 116 -30.35 -38.66 29.10
N TYR A 117 -29.29 -38.82 28.30
CA TYR A 117 -29.21 -38.36 26.90
C TYR A 117 -28.94 -39.52 25.96
N VAL A 118 -29.31 -39.31 24.69
CA VAL A 118 -28.86 -40.20 23.62
C VAL A 118 -27.46 -39.76 23.15
N PHE A 119 -26.61 -40.74 22.89
CA PHE A 119 -25.28 -40.53 22.36
C PHE A 119 -25.12 -41.35 21.09
N ALA A 120 -24.47 -40.71 20.08
CA ALA A 120 -23.98 -41.38 18.92
C ALA A 120 -22.46 -41.60 19.08
N GLN A 121 -22.03 -42.82 18.96
CA GLN A 121 -20.62 -43.19 18.98
C GLN A 121 -20.22 -43.67 17.58
N ARG A 122 -19.31 -42.91 16.96
CA ARG A 122 -18.85 -43.21 15.61
C ARG A 122 -17.34 -43.39 15.64
N ILE A 123 -16.90 -44.51 15.10
CA ILE A 123 -15.47 -44.74 14.84
C ILE A 123 -15.16 -44.18 13.44
N ILE A 124 -14.31 -43.15 13.40
CA ILE A 124 -13.72 -42.65 12.17
C ILE A 124 -12.44 -43.48 11.96
N PRO A 125 -12.40 -44.34 10.96
CA PRO A 125 -11.24 -45.22 10.78
C PRO A 125 -10.01 -44.41 10.35
N SER A 126 -8.85 -44.93 10.73
CA SER A 126 -7.56 -44.43 10.25
C SER A 126 -7.47 -44.52 8.73
N VAL A 127 -6.96 -43.43 8.11
CA VAL A 127 -6.72 -43.35 6.67
C VAL A 127 -5.23 -43.25 6.41
N SER A 128 -4.71 -44.04 5.47
CA SER A 128 -3.28 -44.03 5.15
C SER A 128 -2.82 -42.69 4.57
N ALA A 129 -1.63 -42.24 4.96
CA ALA A 129 -1.02 -41.01 4.47
C ALA A 129 -0.89 -40.97 2.95
N ILE A 130 -0.50 -42.09 2.31
CA ILE A 130 -0.37 -42.19 0.85
C ILE A 130 -1.67 -41.77 0.15
N LYS A 131 -2.82 -42.25 0.63
CA LYS A 131 -4.13 -41.92 0.06
C LYS A 131 -4.44 -40.41 0.26
N ILE A 132 -4.24 -39.90 1.49
CA ILE A 132 -4.48 -38.50 1.82
C ILE A 132 -3.58 -37.60 0.98
N LEU A 133 -2.29 -37.90 0.90
CA LEU A 133 -1.31 -37.09 0.15
C LEU A 133 -1.57 -37.13 -1.36
N SER A 134 -2.04 -38.25 -1.89
CA SER A 134 -2.45 -38.36 -3.29
C SER A 134 -3.61 -37.42 -3.60
N GLU A 135 -4.72 -37.53 -2.87
CA GLU A 135 -5.92 -36.73 -3.06
C GLU A 135 -5.65 -35.22 -2.78
N LEU A 136 -4.84 -34.94 -1.76
CA LEU A 136 -4.43 -33.58 -1.40
C LEU A 136 -3.59 -32.94 -2.50
N SER A 137 -2.61 -33.66 -3.04
CA SER A 137 -1.71 -33.16 -4.09
C SER A 137 -2.49 -32.82 -5.37
N GLU A 138 -3.41 -33.69 -5.81
CA GLU A 138 -4.25 -33.46 -6.97
C GLU A 138 -5.19 -32.26 -6.79
N ARG A 139 -5.65 -32.01 -5.56
CA ARG A 139 -6.47 -30.84 -5.21
C ARG A 139 -5.66 -29.53 -5.16
N ILE A 140 -4.41 -29.59 -4.67
CA ILE A 140 -3.55 -28.40 -4.49
C ILE A 140 -3.04 -27.85 -5.80
N ILE A 141 -2.61 -28.71 -6.73
CA ILE A 141 -2.02 -28.26 -8.00
C ILE A 141 -2.92 -27.23 -8.73
N PRO A 142 -4.21 -27.48 -8.98
CA PRO A 142 -5.10 -26.52 -9.62
C PRO A 142 -5.53 -25.35 -8.70
N ALA A 143 -5.36 -25.48 -7.37
CA ALA A 143 -5.76 -24.46 -6.40
C ALA A 143 -4.74 -23.31 -6.26
N ILE A 144 -3.55 -23.44 -6.84
CA ILE A 144 -2.59 -22.33 -6.89
C ILE A 144 -3.11 -21.27 -7.86
N ASP A 145 -3.33 -20.05 -7.35
CA ASP A 145 -3.82 -18.93 -8.15
C ASP A 145 -2.69 -18.27 -8.94
N TRP A 146 -2.88 -18.20 -10.25
CA TRP A 146 -1.96 -17.60 -11.19
C TRP A 146 -2.60 -16.44 -11.92
N PRO A 147 -2.01 -15.25 -11.98
CA PRO A 147 -2.56 -14.08 -12.70
C PRO A 147 -2.87 -14.38 -14.18
N ARG A 148 -2.07 -15.26 -14.78
CA ARG A 148 -2.29 -15.79 -16.13
C ARG A 148 -1.94 -17.27 -16.15
N SER A 149 -2.83 -18.07 -16.71
CA SER A 149 -2.63 -19.51 -16.89
C SER A 149 -2.92 -19.91 -18.33
N GLN A 150 -2.32 -20.99 -18.77
CA GLN A 150 -2.50 -21.54 -20.12
C GLN A 150 -2.85 -23.02 -20.08
N ARG A 151 -3.43 -23.52 -21.16
CA ARG A 151 -3.59 -24.94 -21.46
C ARG A 151 -2.43 -25.41 -22.34
N TRP A 152 -2.14 -26.70 -22.33
CA TRP A 152 -1.13 -27.27 -23.20
C TRP A 152 -1.57 -28.67 -23.71
N GLY A 153 -1.00 -29.07 -24.84
CA GLY A 153 -1.33 -30.36 -25.46
C GLY A 153 -2.81 -30.47 -25.78
N SER A 154 -3.39 -31.67 -25.52
CA SER A 154 -4.79 -31.98 -25.71
C SER A 154 -5.60 -31.93 -24.40
N THR A 155 -5.02 -31.46 -23.31
CA THR A 155 -5.62 -31.44 -21.97
C THR A 155 -6.47 -30.18 -21.73
N HIS A 156 -7.34 -30.23 -20.73
CA HIS A 156 -8.19 -29.10 -20.34
C HIS A 156 -7.70 -28.34 -19.11
N GLU A 157 -6.75 -28.94 -18.41
CA GLU A 157 -6.13 -28.40 -17.20
C GLU A 157 -5.33 -27.14 -17.52
N ARG A 158 -5.17 -26.30 -16.50
CA ARG A 158 -4.50 -25.00 -16.63
C ARG A 158 -3.44 -24.84 -15.56
N PHE A 159 -2.31 -24.30 -15.97
CA PHE A 159 -1.24 -23.88 -15.06
C PHE A 159 -0.51 -22.67 -15.63
N VAL A 160 0.41 -22.05 -14.87
CA VAL A 160 1.16 -20.88 -15.36
C VAL A 160 2.07 -21.22 -16.54
N ARG A 161 2.61 -22.45 -16.56
CA ARG A 161 3.38 -23.06 -17.64
C ARG A 161 3.06 -24.55 -17.72
N PRO A 162 3.29 -25.22 -18.86
CA PRO A 162 3.10 -26.65 -18.96
C PRO A 162 3.84 -27.43 -17.88
N ILE A 163 3.13 -28.27 -17.15
CA ILE A 163 3.75 -29.25 -16.22
C ILE A 163 4.41 -30.32 -17.03
N ARG A 164 5.65 -30.68 -16.68
CA ARG A 164 6.49 -31.67 -17.42
C ARG A 164 6.79 -32.90 -16.60
N TRP A 165 6.86 -32.76 -15.28
CA TRP A 165 7.07 -33.89 -14.37
C TRP A 165 6.46 -33.58 -13.01
N ILE A 166 6.18 -34.65 -12.26
CA ILE A 166 5.82 -34.58 -10.84
C ILE A 166 6.69 -35.56 -10.10
N CYS A 167 7.42 -35.14 -9.07
CA CYS A 167 8.09 -36.02 -8.13
C CYS A 167 7.35 -35.96 -6.80
N ALA A 168 6.79 -37.12 -6.38
CA ALA A 168 6.00 -37.18 -5.14
C ALA A 168 6.38 -38.41 -4.33
N LEU A 169 6.93 -38.23 -3.12
CA LEU A 169 7.47 -39.29 -2.28
C LEU A 169 7.03 -39.12 -0.81
N LEU A 170 6.67 -40.24 -0.17
CA LEU A 170 6.59 -40.34 1.29
C LEU A 170 7.65 -41.37 1.75
N GLY A 171 8.74 -40.89 2.33
CA GLY A 171 9.93 -41.72 2.50
C GLY A 171 10.41 -42.24 1.15
N THR A 172 10.53 -43.55 1.01
CA THR A 172 10.96 -44.20 -0.25
C THR A 172 9.79 -44.59 -1.19
N GLU A 173 8.55 -44.35 -0.76
CA GLU A 173 7.35 -44.76 -1.48
C GLU A 173 6.81 -43.61 -2.35
N VAL A 174 6.52 -43.91 -3.64
CA VAL A 174 5.93 -42.93 -4.55
C VAL A 174 4.47 -42.69 -4.18
N VAL A 175 4.11 -41.45 -3.94
CA VAL A 175 2.72 -41.01 -3.76
C VAL A 175 2.11 -40.86 -5.16
N PRO A 176 1.04 -41.61 -5.51
CA PRO A 176 0.44 -41.52 -6.82
C PRO A 176 -0.31 -40.20 -6.98
N VAL A 177 0.13 -39.36 -7.92
CA VAL A 177 -0.46 -38.06 -8.26
C VAL A 177 -0.54 -37.96 -9.76
N THR A 178 -1.70 -37.59 -10.29
CA THR A 178 -1.88 -37.37 -11.73
C THR A 178 -2.44 -35.96 -11.97
N TYR A 179 -1.82 -35.23 -12.86
CA TYR A 179 -2.33 -33.94 -13.29
C TYR A 179 -2.11 -33.74 -14.78
N ALA A 180 -3.16 -33.51 -15.53
CA ALA A 180 -3.18 -33.50 -17.00
C ALA A 180 -2.65 -34.86 -17.56
N ASP A 181 -1.60 -34.82 -18.34
CA ASP A 181 -0.95 -35.98 -18.94
C ASP A 181 0.31 -36.44 -18.17
N VAL A 182 0.53 -35.94 -16.96
CA VAL A 182 1.71 -36.22 -16.15
C VAL A 182 1.34 -37.04 -14.91
N THR A 183 2.02 -38.15 -14.69
CA THR A 183 1.91 -38.97 -13.47
C THR A 183 3.19 -38.87 -12.67
N SER A 184 3.06 -38.88 -11.34
CA SER A 184 4.18 -38.81 -10.41
C SER A 184 5.15 -39.98 -10.51
N SER A 185 6.40 -39.70 -10.20
CA SER A 185 7.47 -40.69 -10.07
C SER A 185 8.40 -40.29 -8.92
N ASN A 186 9.50 -40.99 -8.76
CA ASN A 186 10.60 -40.64 -7.87
C ASN A 186 11.74 -39.93 -8.60
N THR A 187 11.46 -39.26 -9.72
CA THR A 187 12.51 -38.58 -10.50
C THR A 187 12.23 -37.07 -10.60
N THR A 188 13.29 -36.30 -10.49
CA THR A 188 13.33 -34.86 -10.80
C THR A 188 14.13 -34.61 -12.08
N GLN A 189 14.08 -33.38 -12.61
CA GLN A 189 14.87 -32.97 -13.77
C GLN A 189 16.00 -32.04 -13.32
N GLY A 190 17.18 -32.24 -13.83
CA GLY A 190 18.33 -31.40 -13.57
C GLY A 190 18.32 -30.09 -14.38
N HIS A 191 19.37 -29.30 -14.22
CA HIS A 191 19.59 -28.07 -15.00
C HIS A 191 19.59 -28.42 -16.51
N ARG A 192 18.88 -27.61 -17.30
CA ARG A 192 18.60 -27.91 -18.71
C ARG A 192 19.87 -28.16 -19.55
N VAL A 193 20.96 -27.49 -19.25
CA VAL A 193 22.24 -27.56 -19.99
C VAL A 193 23.31 -28.36 -19.24
N LEU A 194 23.47 -28.09 -17.91
CA LEU A 194 24.59 -28.63 -17.13
C LEU A 194 24.31 -30.01 -16.56
N GLY A 195 23.06 -30.32 -16.23
CA GLY A 195 22.63 -31.56 -15.59
C GLY A 195 21.36 -32.11 -16.24
N SER A 196 21.29 -32.09 -17.59
CA SER A 196 20.08 -32.48 -18.32
C SER A 196 19.68 -33.93 -18.08
N GLY A 197 18.37 -34.15 -18.02
CA GLY A 197 17.79 -35.48 -17.85
C GLY A 197 17.19 -35.72 -16.47
N ALA A 198 16.66 -36.94 -16.29
CA ALA A 198 16.00 -37.34 -15.05
C ALA A 198 17.02 -37.84 -14.01
N HIS A 199 16.84 -37.40 -12.77
CA HIS A 199 17.65 -37.80 -11.62
C HIS A 199 16.74 -38.45 -10.58
N VAL A 200 17.14 -39.60 -10.06
CA VAL A 200 16.36 -40.35 -9.07
C VAL A 200 16.53 -39.71 -7.71
N VAL A 201 15.40 -39.48 -7.06
CA VAL A 201 15.28 -39.09 -5.63
C VAL A 201 14.83 -40.34 -4.89
N ASP A 202 15.72 -40.93 -4.10
CA ASP A 202 15.44 -42.17 -3.36
C ASP A 202 14.59 -41.89 -2.11
N GLU A 203 14.80 -40.76 -1.47
CA GLU A 203 13.97 -40.24 -0.36
C GLU A 203 13.98 -38.72 -0.30
N PRO A 204 12.93 -38.06 0.30
CA PRO A 204 12.80 -36.62 0.37
C PRO A 204 14.00 -35.89 1.01
N SER A 205 14.65 -36.51 2.00
CA SER A 205 15.81 -35.93 2.71
C SER A 205 17.01 -35.71 1.80
N HIS A 206 17.15 -36.48 0.70
CA HIS A 206 18.23 -36.34 -0.27
C HIS A 206 17.92 -35.39 -1.43
N TYR A 207 16.69 -34.86 -1.49
CA TYR A 207 16.22 -34.07 -2.62
C TYR A 207 17.13 -32.91 -2.99
N GLU A 208 17.52 -32.08 -2.01
CA GLU A 208 18.39 -30.92 -2.28
C GLU A 208 19.79 -31.35 -2.74
N GLN A 209 20.33 -32.46 -2.22
CA GLN A 209 21.60 -32.97 -2.65
C GLN A 209 21.55 -33.48 -4.11
N VAL A 210 20.45 -34.15 -4.49
CA VAL A 210 20.20 -34.57 -5.86
C VAL A 210 20.10 -33.40 -6.80
N LEU A 211 19.40 -32.34 -6.39
CA LEU A 211 19.30 -31.11 -7.16
C LEU A 211 20.64 -30.41 -7.33
N GLU A 212 21.44 -30.27 -6.25
CA GLU A 212 22.77 -29.64 -6.33
C GLU A 212 23.72 -30.45 -7.24
N ALA A 213 23.72 -31.76 -7.14
CA ALA A 213 24.48 -32.66 -8.05
C ALA A 213 24.02 -32.54 -9.52
N ALA A 214 22.73 -32.15 -9.73
CA ALA A 214 22.14 -31.88 -11.04
C ALA A 214 22.21 -30.42 -11.47
N TYR A 215 23.07 -29.61 -10.83
CA TYR A 215 23.26 -28.18 -11.09
C TYR A 215 22.00 -27.33 -10.85
N VAL A 216 21.29 -27.58 -9.77
CA VAL A 216 20.11 -26.80 -9.35
C VAL A 216 20.26 -26.43 -7.87
N LEU A 217 20.33 -25.15 -7.59
CA LEU A 217 20.47 -24.60 -6.25
C LEU A 217 19.14 -24.09 -5.67
N SER A 218 19.00 -24.10 -4.34
CA SER A 218 17.92 -23.40 -3.64
C SER A 218 17.99 -21.89 -3.85
N ALA A 219 16.90 -21.18 -3.60
CA ALA A 219 16.85 -19.72 -3.79
C ALA A 219 17.88 -18.99 -2.91
N GLU A 220 18.06 -19.45 -1.66
CA GLU A 220 19.03 -18.90 -0.71
C GLU A 220 20.47 -19.10 -1.22
N ARG A 221 20.78 -20.28 -1.75
CA ARG A 221 22.09 -20.58 -2.30
C ARG A 221 22.37 -19.76 -3.57
N ARG A 222 21.37 -19.62 -4.46
CA ARG A 222 21.51 -18.76 -5.65
C ARG A 222 21.76 -17.31 -5.26
N ARG A 223 21.04 -16.78 -4.28
CA ARG A 223 21.26 -15.43 -3.73
C ARG A 223 22.70 -15.26 -3.23
N SER A 224 23.19 -16.21 -2.42
CA SER A 224 24.56 -16.18 -1.91
C SER A 224 25.59 -16.17 -3.04
N VAL A 225 25.48 -17.09 -4.01
CA VAL A 225 26.40 -17.15 -5.15
C VAL A 225 26.44 -15.85 -5.96
N ILE A 226 25.27 -15.22 -6.17
CA ILE A 226 25.19 -13.96 -6.91
C ILE A 226 25.85 -12.84 -6.12
N LEU A 227 25.52 -12.69 -4.83
CA LEU A 227 26.07 -11.62 -3.99
C LEU A 227 27.57 -11.80 -3.75
N ASP A 228 28.04 -13.03 -3.53
CA ASP A 228 29.47 -13.34 -3.39
C ASP A 228 30.24 -13.06 -4.69
N GLY A 229 29.60 -13.28 -5.84
CA GLY A 229 30.15 -12.94 -7.14
C GLY A 229 30.24 -11.43 -7.36
N ILE A 230 29.23 -10.67 -6.96
CA ILE A 230 29.23 -9.20 -6.99
C ILE A 230 30.30 -8.64 -6.03
N ALA A 231 30.36 -9.14 -4.80
CA ALA A 231 31.36 -8.70 -3.83
C ALA A 231 32.80 -8.88 -4.35
N ARG A 232 33.09 -9.99 -5.04
CA ARG A 232 34.41 -10.20 -5.69
C ARG A 232 34.69 -9.17 -6.78
N ILE A 233 33.68 -8.76 -7.56
CA ILE A 233 33.85 -7.72 -8.57
C ILE A 233 34.20 -6.38 -7.91
N GLU A 234 33.57 -6.04 -6.80
CA GLU A 234 33.86 -4.83 -6.03
C GLU A 234 35.23 -4.90 -5.35
N GLU A 235 35.63 -6.05 -4.81
CA GLU A 235 36.97 -6.28 -4.26
C GLU A 235 38.08 -6.10 -5.31
N GLU A 236 37.86 -6.55 -6.54
CA GLU A 236 38.78 -6.38 -7.68
C GLU A 236 38.84 -4.92 -8.17
N ARG A 237 37.85 -4.09 -7.82
CA ARG A 237 37.70 -2.68 -8.22
C ARG A 237 37.48 -1.78 -7.00
N PRO A 238 38.51 -1.53 -6.17
CA PRO A 238 38.34 -0.80 -4.91
C PRO A 238 37.66 0.55 -5.10
N GLY A 239 36.53 0.73 -4.37
CA GLY A 239 35.72 1.94 -4.41
C GLY A 239 34.65 1.97 -5.50
N PHE A 240 34.58 0.96 -6.37
CA PHE A 240 33.45 0.81 -7.29
C PHE A 240 32.28 0.14 -6.57
N HIS A 241 31.08 0.41 -7.05
CA HIS A 241 29.86 -0.13 -6.49
C HIS A 241 28.95 -0.70 -7.58
N VAL A 242 28.41 -1.91 -7.34
CA VAL A 242 27.41 -2.54 -8.19
C VAL A 242 26.03 -2.23 -7.64
N ASP A 243 25.22 -1.47 -8.39
CA ASP A 243 23.84 -1.19 -7.99
C ASP A 243 22.98 -2.44 -8.18
N THR A 244 22.48 -2.98 -7.07
CA THR A 244 21.67 -4.21 -7.04
C THR A 244 20.28 -3.96 -6.44
N PRO A 245 19.36 -3.30 -7.17
CA PRO A 245 18.02 -3.06 -6.66
C PRO A 245 17.34 -4.37 -6.28
N GLN A 246 16.82 -4.44 -5.05
CA GLN A 246 16.25 -5.66 -4.46
C GLN A 246 15.25 -6.36 -5.38
N LYS A 247 14.39 -5.60 -6.06
CA LYS A 247 13.39 -6.13 -6.99
C LYS A 247 14.02 -6.87 -8.17
N VAL A 248 15.11 -6.32 -8.74
CA VAL A 248 15.83 -6.93 -9.87
C VAL A 248 16.60 -8.15 -9.40
N LEU A 249 17.26 -8.06 -8.24
CA LEU A 249 17.97 -9.20 -7.64
C LEU A 249 17.01 -10.36 -7.37
N ASP A 250 15.85 -10.13 -6.79
CA ASP A 250 14.85 -11.18 -6.55
C ASP A 250 14.34 -11.79 -7.86
N GLU A 251 14.21 -10.98 -8.92
CA GLU A 251 13.85 -11.47 -10.23
C GLU A 251 14.96 -12.37 -10.81
N VAL A 252 16.21 -11.94 -10.76
CA VAL A 252 17.36 -12.69 -11.28
C VAL A 252 17.54 -14.03 -10.55
N ILE A 253 17.39 -14.07 -9.23
CA ILE A 253 17.41 -15.30 -8.43
C ILE A 253 16.38 -16.31 -8.96
N ASN A 254 15.19 -15.82 -9.37
CA ASN A 254 14.10 -16.66 -9.89
C ASN A 254 14.12 -16.86 -11.41
N LEU A 255 15.17 -16.38 -12.10
CA LEU A 255 15.45 -16.67 -13.51
C LEU A 255 16.58 -17.69 -13.69
N THR A 256 17.28 -18.07 -12.62
CA THR A 256 18.44 -18.94 -12.66
C THR A 256 18.24 -20.18 -11.81
N GLU A 257 18.92 -21.27 -12.15
CA GLU A 257 19.04 -22.48 -11.34
C GLU A 257 20.50 -22.70 -10.87
N TRP A 258 21.47 -22.27 -11.69
CA TRP A 258 22.92 -22.35 -11.40
C TRP A 258 23.59 -21.04 -11.86
N PRO A 259 23.52 -19.98 -11.07
CA PRO A 259 24.00 -18.67 -11.50
C PRO A 259 25.53 -18.61 -11.59
N SER A 260 26.01 -17.93 -12.60
CA SER A 260 27.39 -17.44 -12.71
C SER A 260 27.40 -15.95 -12.97
N VAL A 261 28.27 -15.23 -12.26
CA VAL A 261 28.38 -13.77 -12.31
C VAL A 261 29.52 -13.38 -13.25
N LEU A 262 29.20 -12.60 -14.27
CA LEU A 262 30.12 -12.17 -15.33
C LEU A 262 30.09 -10.66 -15.45
N VAL A 263 31.15 -10.07 -16.03
CA VAL A 263 31.22 -8.64 -16.34
C VAL A 263 31.26 -8.45 -17.86
N GLY A 264 30.34 -7.65 -18.37
CA GLY A 264 30.37 -7.18 -19.76
C GLY A 264 30.66 -5.69 -19.82
N THR A 265 30.91 -5.20 -21.02
CA THR A 265 31.23 -3.80 -21.31
C THR A 265 30.44 -3.29 -22.50
N PHE A 266 30.30 -1.96 -22.60
CA PHE A 266 29.78 -1.27 -23.78
C PHE A 266 30.71 -0.13 -24.19
N ASP A 267 30.49 0.44 -25.37
CA ASP A 267 31.37 1.48 -25.92
C ASP A 267 31.21 2.79 -25.13
N GLU A 268 32.31 3.44 -24.83
CA GLU A 268 32.38 4.67 -24.02
C GLU A 268 31.51 5.81 -24.57
N GLU A 269 31.28 5.84 -25.87
CA GLU A 269 30.44 6.87 -26.51
C GLU A 269 29.01 6.91 -25.98
N PHE A 270 28.47 5.78 -25.47
CA PHE A 270 27.14 5.72 -24.91
C PHE A 270 27.00 6.41 -23.55
N LEU A 271 28.10 6.66 -22.83
CA LEU A 271 28.08 7.43 -21.60
C LEU A 271 27.68 8.90 -21.80
N LYS A 272 27.55 9.36 -23.05
CA LYS A 272 26.99 10.68 -23.39
C LYS A 272 25.45 10.71 -23.33
N VAL A 273 24.81 9.55 -23.39
CA VAL A 273 23.36 9.41 -23.18
C VAL A 273 23.07 9.53 -21.67
N PRO A 274 21.93 10.12 -21.28
CA PRO A 274 21.53 10.17 -19.88
C PRO A 274 21.64 8.80 -19.19
N HIS A 275 22.34 8.76 -18.06
CA HIS A 275 22.64 7.50 -17.39
C HIS A 275 21.37 6.76 -16.94
N GLU A 276 20.27 7.47 -16.70
CA GLU A 276 18.98 6.87 -16.35
C GLU A 276 18.41 6.00 -17.47
N ILE A 277 18.57 6.39 -18.73
CA ILE A 277 18.15 5.54 -19.86
C ILE A 277 19.02 4.30 -19.95
N ILE A 278 20.35 4.45 -19.76
CA ILE A 278 21.29 3.33 -19.79
C ILE A 278 20.94 2.34 -18.67
N THR A 279 20.75 2.83 -17.45
CA THR A 279 20.42 1.99 -16.29
C THR A 279 19.03 1.36 -16.40
N GLU A 280 18.04 2.08 -16.95
CA GLU A 280 16.72 1.53 -17.24
C GLU A 280 16.81 0.35 -18.21
N SER A 281 17.55 0.53 -19.32
CA SER A 281 17.78 -0.53 -20.31
C SER A 281 18.45 -1.75 -19.68
N MET A 282 19.39 -1.55 -18.78
CA MET A 282 20.09 -2.63 -18.09
C MET A 282 19.18 -3.34 -17.07
N LEU A 283 18.64 -2.60 -16.12
CA LEU A 283 17.90 -3.15 -14.98
C LEU A 283 16.53 -3.69 -15.39
N SER A 284 15.74 -2.91 -16.13
CA SER A 284 14.34 -3.24 -16.40
C SER A 284 14.18 -4.17 -17.60
N ASN A 285 15.03 -4.06 -18.62
CA ASN A 285 14.89 -4.86 -19.83
C ASN A 285 15.77 -6.13 -19.79
N GLN A 286 17.03 -6.00 -19.36
CA GLN A 286 18.02 -7.09 -19.44
C GLN A 286 18.37 -7.73 -18.09
N ARG A 287 18.00 -7.14 -16.95
CA ARG A 287 18.34 -7.57 -15.58
C ARG A 287 19.85 -7.62 -15.37
N TYR A 288 20.57 -6.69 -15.98
CA TYR A 288 21.99 -6.46 -15.70
C TYR A 288 22.13 -5.41 -14.61
N PHE A 289 23.19 -5.51 -13.79
CA PHE A 289 23.46 -4.57 -12.73
C PHE A 289 24.54 -3.56 -13.16
N PRO A 290 24.25 -2.26 -13.16
CA PRO A 290 25.22 -1.24 -13.51
C PRO A 290 26.32 -1.13 -12.46
N ILE A 291 27.51 -0.72 -12.88
CA ILE A 291 28.68 -0.49 -12.03
C ILE A 291 28.98 1.00 -12.02
N TYR A 292 29.08 1.57 -10.82
CA TYR A 292 29.46 2.96 -10.59
C TYR A 292 30.89 3.05 -10.05
N ASP A 293 31.58 4.13 -10.43
CA ASP A 293 32.94 4.40 -9.96
C ASP A 293 33.00 5.05 -8.56
N THR A 294 34.20 5.40 -8.10
CA THR A 294 34.44 6.05 -6.81
C THR A 294 33.79 7.43 -6.63
N ASN A 295 33.38 8.06 -7.73
CA ASN A 295 32.69 9.37 -7.75
C ASN A 295 31.17 9.21 -7.83
N GLY A 296 30.68 7.96 -7.94
CA GLY A 296 29.26 7.68 -8.17
C GLY A 296 28.84 7.85 -9.62
N GLU A 297 29.78 7.93 -10.57
CA GLU A 297 29.49 8.02 -11.99
C GLU A 297 29.34 6.63 -12.62
N LEU A 298 28.36 6.49 -13.54
CA LEU A 298 28.14 5.24 -14.24
C LEU A 298 29.35 4.89 -15.10
N THR A 299 29.86 3.67 -14.94
CA THR A 299 30.93 3.13 -15.77
C THR A 299 30.36 2.44 -17.02
N ARG A 300 31.22 2.06 -17.96
CA ARG A 300 30.85 1.25 -19.11
C ARG A 300 30.76 -0.25 -18.83
N GLU A 301 31.02 -0.67 -17.59
CA GLU A 301 30.94 -2.06 -17.18
C GLU A 301 29.57 -2.38 -16.54
N PHE A 302 29.10 -3.59 -16.72
CA PHE A 302 27.87 -4.09 -16.11
C PHE A 302 27.95 -5.54 -15.73
N VAL A 303 27.20 -5.96 -14.73
CA VAL A 303 27.16 -7.33 -14.24
C VAL A 303 26.05 -8.10 -14.94
N ILE A 304 26.40 -9.28 -15.45
CA ILE A 304 25.52 -10.27 -16.05
C ILE A 304 25.42 -11.45 -15.11
N VAL A 305 24.21 -11.91 -14.80
CA VAL A 305 24.00 -13.18 -14.10
C VAL A 305 23.50 -14.21 -15.09
N SER A 306 24.37 -15.14 -15.44
CA SER A 306 24.10 -16.18 -16.43
C SER A 306 23.59 -17.46 -15.76
N ASN A 307 22.65 -18.15 -16.40
CA ASN A 307 22.22 -19.50 -16.09
C ASN A 307 22.80 -20.55 -17.10
N GLY A 308 23.84 -20.17 -17.83
CA GLY A 308 24.44 -20.96 -18.86
C GLY A 308 25.60 -21.83 -18.37
N ASN A 309 26.27 -22.49 -19.35
CA ASN A 309 27.49 -23.24 -19.06
C ASN A 309 28.65 -22.27 -18.78
N PRO A 310 29.30 -22.32 -17.60
CA PRO A 310 30.45 -21.46 -17.28
C PRO A 310 31.63 -21.61 -18.27
N ALA A 311 31.79 -22.77 -18.91
CA ALA A 311 32.80 -22.96 -19.97
C ALA A 311 32.58 -22.09 -21.22
N CYS A 312 31.36 -21.55 -21.39
CA CYS A 312 30.98 -20.65 -22.48
C CYS A 312 30.84 -19.19 -22.03
N SER A 313 31.43 -18.81 -20.92
CA SER A 313 31.28 -17.45 -20.33
C SER A 313 31.61 -16.34 -21.32
N GLN A 314 32.67 -16.48 -22.12
CA GLN A 314 33.04 -15.47 -23.11
C GLN A 314 31.95 -15.28 -24.19
N GLN A 315 31.40 -16.35 -24.71
CA GLN A 315 30.29 -16.28 -25.69
C GLN A 315 29.03 -15.69 -25.10
N VAL A 316 28.78 -15.92 -23.79
CA VAL A 316 27.67 -15.29 -23.07
C VAL A 316 27.92 -13.79 -22.95
N ILE A 317 29.11 -13.35 -22.54
CA ILE A 317 29.50 -11.95 -22.46
C ILE A 317 29.31 -11.28 -23.83
N ASP A 318 29.95 -11.79 -24.87
CA ASP A 318 29.89 -11.24 -26.23
C ASP A 318 28.45 -11.13 -26.76
N GLY A 319 27.59 -12.11 -26.40
CA GLY A 319 26.19 -12.11 -26.75
C GLY A 319 25.40 -11.00 -26.05
N ASN A 320 25.63 -10.82 -24.74
CA ASN A 320 24.95 -9.80 -23.93
C ASN A 320 25.44 -8.38 -24.27
N GLU A 321 26.74 -8.19 -24.51
CA GLU A 321 27.30 -6.91 -24.99
C GLU A 321 26.67 -6.47 -26.30
N ARG A 322 26.44 -7.39 -27.25
CA ARG A 322 25.71 -7.09 -28.51
C ARG A 322 24.28 -6.63 -28.28
N VAL A 323 23.57 -7.26 -27.34
CA VAL A 323 22.20 -6.86 -26.99
C VAL A 323 22.20 -5.47 -26.36
N VAL A 324 23.11 -5.21 -25.41
CA VAL A 324 23.24 -3.89 -24.78
C VAL A 324 23.59 -2.84 -25.84
N ARG A 325 24.58 -3.09 -26.71
CA ARG A 325 24.95 -2.16 -27.78
C ARG A 325 23.74 -1.76 -28.63
N ALA A 326 22.98 -2.74 -29.13
CA ALA A 326 21.81 -2.45 -29.97
C ALA A 326 20.77 -1.56 -29.23
N ARG A 327 20.52 -1.82 -27.95
CA ARG A 327 19.62 -1.01 -27.14
C ARG A 327 20.15 0.40 -26.87
N LEU A 328 21.44 0.52 -26.65
CA LEU A 328 22.07 1.83 -26.42
C LEU A 328 22.20 2.64 -27.71
N ASP A 329 22.36 1.99 -28.86
CA ASP A 329 22.29 2.64 -30.18
C ASP A 329 20.90 3.28 -30.41
N ASP A 330 19.83 2.52 -30.14
CA ASP A 330 18.45 3.04 -30.21
C ASP A 330 18.25 4.20 -29.22
N ALA A 331 18.68 4.05 -27.98
CA ALA A 331 18.54 5.08 -26.94
C ALA A 331 19.31 6.36 -27.31
N LYS A 332 20.53 6.23 -27.82
CA LYS A 332 21.35 7.36 -28.33
C LYS A 332 20.66 8.06 -29.50
N PHE A 333 20.17 7.29 -30.46
CA PHE A 333 19.45 7.82 -31.58
C PHE A 333 18.22 8.64 -31.15
N PHE A 334 17.36 8.10 -30.26
CA PHE A 334 16.19 8.81 -29.76
C PHE A 334 16.59 10.12 -29.07
N PHE A 335 17.57 10.03 -28.14
CA PHE A 335 18.05 11.21 -27.42
C PHE A 335 18.59 12.30 -28.35
N GLU A 336 19.42 11.95 -29.38
CA GLU A 336 19.99 12.87 -30.33
C GLU A 336 18.93 13.45 -31.27
N GLU A 337 17.89 12.69 -31.66
CA GLU A 337 16.77 13.20 -32.47
C GLU A 337 15.91 14.17 -31.65
N ASP A 338 15.57 13.82 -30.41
CA ASP A 338 14.78 14.67 -29.52
C ASP A 338 15.46 16.02 -29.26
N LEU A 339 16.80 16.07 -29.16
CA LEU A 339 17.56 17.30 -28.97
C LEU A 339 17.50 18.28 -30.20
N LYS A 340 16.98 17.84 -31.31
CA LYS A 340 16.79 18.72 -32.51
C LYS A 340 15.51 19.55 -32.42
N HIS A 341 14.62 19.19 -31.48
CA HIS A 341 13.35 19.86 -31.24
C HIS A 341 13.41 20.70 -29.97
N SER A 342 12.69 21.80 -29.94
CA SER A 342 12.53 22.58 -28.73
C SER A 342 11.46 21.98 -27.82
N LEU A 343 11.59 22.22 -26.51
CA LEU A 343 10.54 21.79 -25.54
C LEU A 343 9.20 22.50 -25.81
N ASP A 344 9.22 23.75 -26.37
CA ASP A 344 7.98 24.44 -26.73
C ASP A 344 7.27 23.77 -27.91
N GLU A 345 8.01 23.20 -28.88
CA GLU A 345 7.44 22.38 -29.96
C GLU A 345 6.77 21.13 -29.37
N PHE A 346 7.46 20.40 -28.51
CA PHE A 346 6.89 19.24 -27.81
C PHE A 346 5.66 19.61 -26.95
N THR A 347 5.68 20.76 -26.26
CA THR A 347 4.51 21.26 -25.53
C THR A 347 3.32 21.46 -26.46
N GLY A 348 3.54 22.00 -27.68
CA GLY A 348 2.48 22.16 -28.69
C GLY A 348 1.85 20.82 -29.10
N GLU A 349 2.67 19.76 -29.27
CA GLU A 349 2.21 18.43 -29.66
C GLU A 349 1.35 17.74 -28.55
N LEU A 350 1.40 18.20 -27.30
CA LEU A 350 0.54 17.71 -26.22
C LEU A 350 -0.96 17.96 -26.48
N SER A 351 -1.30 18.79 -27.48
CA SER A 351 -2.68 18.96 -27.97
C SER A 351 -3.29 17.66 -28.50
N ASP A 352 -2.47 16.75 -29.01
CA ASP A 352 -2.90 15.47 -29.56
C ASP A 352 -2.90 14.33 -28.53
N VAL A 353 -2.38 14.59 -27.32
CA VAL A 353 -2.34 13.62 -26.23
C VAL A 353 -3.53 13.81 -25.29
N VAL A 354 -4.42 12.84 -25.24
CA VAL A 354 -5.58 12.88 -24.34
C VAL A 354 -5.13 12.62 -22.90
N PHE A 355 -5.44 13.55 -21.98
CA PHE A 355 -5.26 13.32 -20.55
C PHE A 355 -6.40 12.44 -19.99
N GLN A 356 -7.63 12.89 -20.16
CA GLN A 356 -8.86 12.17 -19.83
C GLN A 356 -9.98 12.71 -20.72
N GLU A 357 -10.87 11.84 -21.17
CA GLU A 357 -11.87 12.14 -22.21
C GLU A 357 -12.70 13.41 -21.95
N LYS A 358 -13.12 13.62 -20.68
CA LYS A 358 -13.92 14.78 -20.25
C LYS A 358 -13.07 15.98 -19.84
N LEU A 359 -11.84 15.75 -19.38
CA LEU A 359 -10.94 16.78 -18.88
C LEU A 359 -10.06 17.41 -19.98
N GLY A 360 -10.04 16.77 -21.16
CA GLY A 360 -9.35 17.26 -22.32
C GLY A 360 -7.94 16.72 -22.51
N THR A 361 -7.11 17.47 -23.22
CA THR A 361 -5.75 17.09 -23.61
C THR A 361 -4.72 17.38 -22.50
N VAL A 362 -3.50 16.82 -22.68
CA VAL A 362 -2.38 17.13 -21.78
C VAL A 362 -1.95 18.58 -21.94
N LEU A 363 -2.08 19.19 -23.11
CA LEU A 363 -1.81 20.64 -23.29
C LEU A 363 -2.74 21.47 -22.40
N GLN A 364 -4.05 21.21 -22.42
CA GLN A 364 -5.01 21.90 -21.56
C GLN A 364 -4.70 21.70 -20.07
N LYS A 365 -4.23 20.51 -19.70
CA LYS A 365 -3.74 20.25 -18.33
C LYS A 365 -2.51 21.11 -18.01
N VAL A 366 -1.55 21.23 -18.92
CA VAL A 366 -0.35 22.08 -18.76
C VAL A 366 -0.76 23.55 -18.55
N GLU A 367 -1.69 24.07 -19.35
CA GLU A 367 -2.19 25.44 -19.20
C GLU A 367 -2.81 25.71 -17.82
N ARG A 368 -3.50 24.73 -17.25
CA ARG A 368 -4.05 24.84 -15.88
C ARG A 368 -2.94 24.73 -14.82
N ILE A 369 -2.01 23.76 -14.98
CA ILE A 369 -0.86 23.60 -14.07
C ILE A 369 -0.03 24.89 -14.03
N GLU A 370 0.20 25.53 -15.18
CA GLU A 370 0.92 26.80 -15.28
C GLU A 370 0.30 27.89 -14.42
N LYS A 371 -1.02 28.05 -14.51
CA LYS A 371 -1.76 29.06 -13.73
C LYS A 371 -1.74 28.72 -12.20
N ILE A 372 -1.92 27.45 -11.86
CA ILE A 372 -1.91 27.01 -10.44
C ILE A 372 -0.49 27.16 -9.87
N ALA A 373 0.55 26.76 -10.57
CA ALA A 373 1.94 26.88 -10.11
C ALA A 373 2.33 28.35 -9.91
N ALA A 374 1.90 29.22 -10.81
CA ALA A 374 2.10 30.67 -10.68
C ALA A 374 1.40 31.23 -9.45
N LEU A 375 0.15 30.83 -9.14
CA LEU A 375 -0.55 31.24 -7.95
C LEU A 375 0.18 30.77 -6.66
N LEU A 376 0.63 29.52 -6.62
CA LEU A 376 1.39 28.97 -5.50
C LEU A 376 2.68 29.74 -5.26
N ALA A 377 3.44 29.98 -6.33
CA ALA A 377 4.68 30.75 -6.30
C ALA A 377 4.44 32.18 -5.82
N GLN A 378 3.43 32.86 -6.37
CA GLN A 378 3.06 34.21 -6.01
C GLN A 378 2.70 34.34 -4.51
N THR A 379 1.95 33.36 -3.98
CA THR A 379 1.48 33.36 -2.60
C THR A 379 2.61 33.05 -1.61
N ASP A 380 3.46 32.06 -1.95
CA ASP A 380 4.48 31.56 -1.02
C ASP A 380 5.76 32.41 -1.02
N SER A 381 6.13 33.04 -2.16
CA SER A 381 7.33 33.85 -2.32
C SER A 381 7.12 35.38 -2.10
N ASP A 382 6.00 35.79 -1.51
CA ASP A 382 5.65 37.20 -1.31
C ASP A 382 5.71 38.03 -2.63
N ASN A 383 5.24 37.43 -3.74
CA ASN A 383 5.22 38.01 -5.08
C ASN A 383 6.61 38.28 -5.68
N ASP A 384 7.60 37.39 -5.46
CA ASP A 384 8.87 37.44 -6.20
C ASP A 384 8.63 37.10 -7.69
N ASP A 385 8.71 38.12 -8.56
CA ASP A 385 8.44 37.98 -10.00
C ASP A 385 9.33 36.93 -10.66
N THR A 386 10.58 36.76 -10.23
CA THR A 386 11.51 35.77 -10.79
C THR A 386 11.06 34.34 -10.44
N VAL A 387 10.66 34.14 -9.20
CA VAL A 387 10.16 32.82 -8.74
C VAL A 387 8.87 32.46 -9.44
N VAL A 388 7.95 33.42 -9.61
CA VAL A 388 6.68 33.23 -10.31
C VAL A 388 6.93 32.89 -11.81
N GLU A 389 7.84 33.60 -12.48
CA GLU A 389 8.16 33.36 -13.90
C GLU A 389 8.82 31.98 -14.08
N HIS A 390 9.77 31.60 -13.22
CA HIS A 390 10.37 30.29 -13.25
C HIS A 390 9.36 29.16 -13.00
N ALA A 391 8.43 29.36 -12.04
CA ALA A 391 7.37 28.38 -11.77
C ALA A 391 6.44 28.20 -12.97
N ARG A 392 6.06 29.33 -13.62
CA ARG A 392 5.27 29.33 -14.84
C ARG A 392 5.98 28.59 -15.97
N ARG A 393 7.26 28.94 -16.24
CA ARG A 393 8.06 28.31 -17.29
C ARG A 393 8.25 26.81 -17.04
N ALA A 394 8.60 26.42 -15.83
CA ALA A 394 8.76 25.02 -15.48
C ALA A 394 7.45 24.23 -15.63
N ALA A 395 6.32 24.81 -15.24
CA ALA A 395 5.00 24.21 -15.40
C ALA A 395 4.64 24.03 -16.90
N HIS A 396 4.89 25.05 -17.71
CA HIS A 396 4.66 25.02 -19.16
C HIS A 396 5.41 23.88 -19.85
N LEU A 397 6.64 23.63 -19.43
CA LEU A 397 7.51 22.60 -20.03
C LEU A 397 7.42 21.24 -19.33
N SER A 398 6.73 21.14 -18.19
CA SER A 398 6.80 19.98 -17.31
C SER A 398 6.37 18.65 -17.94
N LYS A 399 5.52 18.69 -18.95
CA LYS A 399 4.97 17.51 -19.64
C LYS A 399 5.48 17.37 -21.08
N ALA A 400 6.33 18.29 -21.53
CA ALA A 400 6.80 18.35 -22.93
C ALA A 400 7.46 17.03 -23.38
N ASP A 401 8.21 16.39 -22.49
CA ASP A 401 8.93 15.15 -22.80
C ASP A 401 8.03 13.92 -23.02
N LEU A 402 6.73 13.99 -22.71
CA LEU A 402 5.81 12.86 -22.93
C LEU A 402 5.66 12.47 -24.41
N VAL A 403 5.92 13.38 -25.35
CA VAL A 403 5.86 13.13 -26.78
C VAL A 403 7.24 12.87 -27.39
N SER A 404 8.32 13.00 -26.61
CA SER A 404 9.67 12.69 -27.06
C SER A 404 9.83 11.19 -27.35
N GLN A 405 10.69 10.86 -28.33
CA GLN A 405 10.93 9.46 -28.70
C GLN A 405 11.52 8.66 -27.54
N ALA A 406 12.44 9.28 -26.77
CA ALA A 406 13.04 8.64 -25.61
C ALA A 406 12.00 8.29 -24.54
N VAL A 407 11.03 9.16 -24.23
CA VAL A 407 10.01 8.88 -23.20
C VAL A 407 8.93 7.92 -23.71
N VAL A 408 8.60 7.96 -25.01
CA VAL A 408 7.69 6.96 -25.62
C VAL A 408 8.24 5.55 -25.47
N GLU A 409 9.55 5.34 -25.65
CA GLU A 409 10.20 4.04 -25.46
C GLU A 409 10.50 3.75 -23.98
N PHE A 410 10.97 4.73 -23.22
CA PHE A 410 11.33 4.64 -21.80
C PHE A 410 10.38 5.47 -20.93
N THR A 411 9.14 5.03 -20.81
CA THR A 411 8.06 5.79 -20.14
C THR A 411 8.33 6.12 -18.68
N SER A 412 9.18 5.35 -18.00
CA SER A 412 9.60 5.60 -16.61
C SER A 412 10.50 6.85 -16.49
N GLN A 413 11.08 7.34 -17.60
CA GLN A 413 11.98 8.48 -17.66
C GLN A 413 11.27 9.82 -17.90
N GLN A 414 9.92 9.82 -17.88
CA GLN A 414 9.13 11.05 -17.95
C GLN A 414 9.54 12.03 -16.82
N GLY A 415 9.70 13.29 -17.16
CA GLY A 415 10.23 14.35 -16.30
C GLY A 415 11.76 14.36 -16.25
N VAL A 416 12.41 13.20 -16.11
CA VAL A 416 13.88 13.10 -16.10
C VAL A 416 14.45 13.57 -17.44
N MET A 417 13.89 13.07 -18.55
CA MET A 417 14.30 13.49 -19.90
C MET A 417 13.98 14.96 -20.17
N GLY A 418 12.80 15.42 -19.72
CA GLY A 418 12.46 16.85 -19.80
C GLY A 418 13.49 17.75 -19.12
N GLY A 419 14.04 17.34 -17.97
CA GLY A 419 15.13 18.04 -17.30
C GLY A 419 16.43 18.09 -18.11
N TYR A 420 16.80 16.99 -18.80
CA TYR A 420 17.97 16.97 -19.68
C TYR A 420 17.78 17.88 -20.91
N TYR A 421 16.61 17.82 -21.53
CA TYR A 421 16.29 18.68 -22.67
C TYR A 421 16.24 20.15 -22.28
N ALA A 422 15.70 20.48 -21.10
CA ALA A 422 15.69 21.84 -20.58
C ALA A 422 17.12 22.39 -20.36
N LYS A 423 18.00 21.59 -19.75
CA LYS A 423 19.42 21.96 -19.61
C LYS A 423 20.11 22.17 -20.95
N ALA A 424 19.88 21.29 -21.92
CA ALA A 424 20.44 21.40 -23.26
C ALA A 424 19.91 22.63 -24.02
N ALA A 425 18.65 23.01 -23.79
CA ALA A 425 18.02 24.21 -24.36
C ALA A 425 18.47 25.51 -23.65
N GLY A 426 19.23 25.45 -22.57
CA GLY A 426 19.71 26.61 -21.82
C GLY A 426 18.70 27.23 -20.86
N GLU A 427 17.68 26.49 -20.46
CA GLU A 427 16.78 26.88 -19.36
C GLU A 427 17.57 27.05 -18.03
N SER A 428 17.03 27.87 -17.13
CA SER A 428 17.67 28.04 -15.81
C SER A 428 17.74 26.72 -15.06
N PRO A 429 18.77 26.51 -14.19
CA PRO A 429 18.87 25.29 -13.40
C PRO A 429 17.60 24.99 -12.59
N ASP A 430 16.99 26.01 -12.00
CA ASP A 430 15.76 25.86 -11.19
C ASP A 430 14.58 25.34 -12.03
N VAL A 431 14.45 25.81 -13.28
CA VAL A 431 13.42 25.34 -14.21
C VAL A 431 13.70 23.90 -14.64
N ALA A 432 14.94 23.58 -15.02
CA ALA A 432 15.31 22.25 -15.46
C ALA A 432 15.15 21.19 -14.34
N ASP A 433 15.56 21.53 -13.12
CA ASP A 433 15.40 20.65 -11.96
C ASP A 433 13.93 20.51 -11.56
N ALA A 434 13.12 21.58 -11.66
CA ALA A 434 11.68 21.53 -11.45
C ALA A 434 10.97 20.59 -12.44
N ILE A 435 11.32 20.64 -13.72
CA ILE A 435 10.81 19.73 -14.75
C ILE A 435 11.17 18.29 -14.40
N ARG A 436 12.41 18.03 -13.99
CA ARG A 436 12.89 16.70 -13.62
C ARG A 436 12.14 16.12 -12.41
N GLU A 437 11.81 16.96 -11.43
CA GLU A 437 11.35 16.51 -10.10
C GLU A 437 9.84 16.65 -9.88
N HIS A 438 9.07 17.27 -10.80
CA HIS A 438 7.65 17.60 -10.55
C HIS A 438 6.73 16.40 -10.32
N TYR A 439 7.13 15.19 -10.69
CA TYR A 439 6.38 13.98 -10.33
C TYR A 439 6.55 13.57 -8.86
N ARG A 440 7.57 14.12 -8.16
CA ARG A 440 7.79 13.85 -6.74
C ARG A 440 6.75 14.58 -5.86
N PRO A 441 6.37 14.05 -4.69
CA PRO A 441 6.62 12.68 -4.27
C PRO A 441 5.71 11.70 -5.04
N ARG A 442 6.24 10.54 -5.43
CA ARG A 442 5.54 9.50 -6.19
C ARG A 442 4.79 8.50 -5.30
N PHE A 443 5.22 8.41 -4.04
CA PHE A 443 4.61 7.56 -3.00
C PHE A 443 4.83 8.18 -1.61
N ALA A 444 4.17 7.64 -0.59
CA ALA A 444 4.32 8.12 0.78
C ALA A 444 5.78 7.91 1.28
N GLY A 445 6.42 9.00 1.73
CA GLY A 445 7.82 8.99 2.17
C GLY A 445 8.86 9.14 1.05
N ASP A 446 8.44 9.35 -0.22
CA ASP A 446 9.35 9.74 -1.31
C ASP A 446 9.92 11.15 -1.04
N GLU A 447 11.08 11.43 -1.61
CA GLU A 447 11.71 12.75 -1.56
C GLU A 447 10.82 13.80 -2.20
N LEU A 448 10.79 14.98 -1.62
CA LEU A 448 10.17 16.15 -2.23
C LEU A 448 11.11 16.76 -3.28
N PRO A 449 10.59 17.55 -4.24
CA PRO A 449 11.43 18.36 -5.11
C PRO A 449 12.38 19.23 -4.28
N SER A 450 13.64 19.28 -4.70
CA SER A 450 14.73 19.94 -3.98
C SER A 450 14.51 21.44 -3.84
N GLY A 451 14.07 22.10 -4.92
CA GLY A 451 13.79 23.53 -4.99
C GLY A 451 12.32 23.89 -4.84
N PRO A 452 12.01 25.15 -4.47
CA PRO A 452 10.63 25.63 -4.34
C PRO A 452 9.87 25.58 -5.66
N ILE A 453 10.51 25.90 -6.80
CA ILE A 453 9.87 25.85 -8.13
C ILE A 453 9.31 24.46 -8.41
N GLY A 454 10.12 23.41 -8.19
CA GLY A 454 9.68 22.02 -8.37
C GLY A 454 8.51 21.65 -7.45
N ARG A 455 8.47 22.17 -6.23
CA ARG A 455 7.36 21.94 -5.29
C ARG A 455 6.07 22.58 -5.76
N TYR A 456 6.11 23.80 -6.30
CA TYR A 456 4.93 24.47 -6.86
C TYR A 456 4.37 23.70 -8.05
N VAL A 457 5.22 23.30 -9.00
CA VAL A 457 4.79 22.53 -10.18
C VAL A 457 4.23 21.16 -9.75
N ALA A 458 4.90 20.46 -8.82
CA ALA A 458 4.45 19.18 -8.32
C ALA A 458 3.09 19.26 -7.61
N ALA A 459 2.86 20.31 -6.82
CA ALA A 459 1.58 20.54 -6.16
C ALA A 459 0.48 20.87 -7.16
N ALA A 460 0.80 21.73 -8.15
CA ALA A 460 -0.14 22.13 -9.20
C ALA A 460 -0.61 20.93 -10.06
N ASP A 461 0.31 20.09 -10.51
CA ASP A 461 -0.01 18.89 -11.31
C ASP A 461 -0.94 17.92 -10.57
N LYS A 462 -0.63 17.67 -9.28
CA LYS A 462 -1.43 16.76 -8.45
C LYS A 462 -2.80 17.35 -8.12
N LEU A 463 -2.86 18.67 -7.84
CA LEU A 463 -4.10 19.37 -7.51
C LEU A 463 -5.04 19.43 -8.71
N ASP A 464 -4.51 19.76 -9.89
CA ASP A 464 -5.26 19.74 -11.15
C ASP A 464 -5.92 18.38 -11.36
N THR A 465 -5.16 17.29 -11.23
CA THR A 465 -5.68 15.93 -11.40
C THR A 465 -6.80 15.62 -10.42
N ILE A 466 -6.62 15.94 -9.12
CA ILE A 466 -7.64 15.66 -8.10
C ILE A 466 -8.91 16.45 -8.37
N CYS A 467 -8.81 17.78 -8.53
CA CYS A 467 -9.96 18.65 -8.76
C CYS A 467 -10.72 18.26 -10.04
N GLY A 468 -9.98 17.92 -11.12
CA GLY A 468 -10.60 17.50 -12.37
C GLY A 468 -11.41 16.21 -12.25
N LEU A 469 -10.87 15.19 -11.57
CA LEU A 469 -11.57 13.92 -11.41
C LEU A 469 -12.82 14.04 -10.52
N PHE A 470 -12.79 14.87 -9.49
CA PHE A 470 -13.97 15.17 -8.70
C PHE A 470 -15.00 15.98 -9.51
N ALA A 471 -14.56 16.93 -10.33
CA ALA A 471 -15.45 17.73 -11.19
C ALA A 471 -16.20 16.91 -12.23
N ILE A 472 -15.72 15.73 -12.61
CA ILE A 472 -16.40 14.79 -13.55
C ILE A 472 -17.06 13.61 -12.86
N ASP A 473 -17.19 13.64 -11.52
CA ASP A 473 -17.79 12.58 -10.70
C ASP A 473 -17.07 11.21 -10.84
N GLU A 474 -15.73 11.25 -10.90
CA GLU A 474 -14.87 10.08 -10.93
C GLU A 474 -13.86 10.05 -9.74
N PRO A 475 -14.32 10.22 -8.48
CA PRO A 475 -13.45 10.14 -7.32
C PRO A 475 -12.91 8.72 -7.12
N PRO A 476 -11.77 8.53 -6.43
CA PRO A 476 -11.22 7.20 -6.17
C PRO A 476 -12.13 6.39 -5.26
N THR A 477 -12.44 5.15 -5.64
CA THR A 477 -13.25 4.22 -4.84
C THR A 477 -12.37 3.28 -4.00
N GLY A 478 -12.95 2.53 -3.05
CA GLY A 478 -12.22 1.59 -2.20
C GLY A 478 -11.28 0.64 -2.95
N SER A 479 -11.70 0.15 -4.12
CA SER A 479 -10.99 -0.85 -4.94
C SER A 479 -10.33 -0.28 -6.22
N SER A 480 -10.66 0.95 -6.65
CA SER A 480 -10.17 1.54 -7.90
C SER A 480 -9.60 2.94 -7.69
N ASP A 481 -8.40 3.17 -8.20
CA ASP A 481 -7.71 4.47 -8.20
C ASP A 481 -6.72 4.52 -9.38
N PRO A 482 -7.22 4.55 -10.63
CA PRO A 482 -6.38 4.47 -11.83
C PRO A 482 -5.46 5.68 -12.00
N TYR A 483 -5.85 6.85 -11.48
CA TYR A 483 -5.08 8.09 -11.55
C TYR A 483 -4.23 8.35 -10.30
N ALA A 484 -4.15 7.40 -9.38
CA ALA A 484 -3.36 7.51 -8.15
C ALA A 484 -3.72 8.73 -7.27
N VAL A 485 -4.98 9.11 -7.23
CA VAL A 485 -5.52 10.27 -6.50
C VAL A 485 -5.17 10.24 -5.00
N ARG A 486 -5.17 9.03 -4.39
CA ARG A 486 -4.78 8.86 -2.98
C ARG A 486 -3.32 9.23 -2.75
N ARG A 487 -2.43 8.78 -3.62
CA ARG A 487 -1.00 9.12 -3.55
C ARG A 487 -0.77 10.59 -3.83
N ALA A 488 -1.49 11.15 -4.81
CA ALA A 488 -1.44 12.56 -5.14
C ALA A 488 -1.86 13.44 -3.95
N ALA A 489 -2.94 13.09 -3.25
CA ALA A 489 -3.40 13.86 -2.07
C ALA A 489 -2.38 13.83 -0.91
N ILE A 490 -1.78 12.66 -0.63
CA ILE A 490 -0.70 12.56 0.37
C ILE A 490 0.51 13.41 -0.06
N GLY A 491 0.84 13.39 -1.35
CA GLY A 491 1.90 14.21 -1.94
C GLY A 491 1.65 15.70 -1.79
N ILE A 492 0.42 16.17 -2.06
CA ILE A 492 0.03 17.58 -1.85
C ILE A 492 0.17 17.96 -0.39
N ILE A 493 -0.31 17.13 0.54
CA ILE A 493 -0.18 17.38 1.97
C ILE A 493 1.29 17.56 2.37
N ALA A 494 2.18 16.69 1.88
CA ALA A 494 3.61 16.78 2.15
C ALA A 494 4.23 18.06 1.56
N LEU A 495 3.86 18.43 0.34
CA LEU A 495 4.33 19.64 -0.34
C LEU A 495 3.87 20.92 0.37
N LEU A 496 2.57 21.03 0.70
CA LEU A 496 2.01 22.22 1.35
C LEU A 496 2.57 22.46 2.76
N ARG A 497 3.03 21.41 3.45
CA ARG A 497 3.76 21.58 4.73
C ARG A 497 5.06 22.36 4.57
N THR A 498 5.57 22.51 3.36
CA THR A 498 6.76 23.34 3.04
C THR A 498 6.39 24.73 2.50
N MET A 499 5.10 25.05 2.41
CA MET A 499 4.56 26.30 1.83
C MET A 499 3.62 26.98 2.85
N PRO A 500 4.13 27.62 3.89
CA PRO A 500 3.33 28.08 5.03
C PRO A 500 2.31 29.17 4.69
N ASN A 501 2.54 29.91 3.60
CA ASN A 501 1.65 31.00 3.17
C ASN A 501 0.51 30.53 2.27
N VAL A 502 0.54 29.28 1.78
CA VAL A 502 -0.45 28.71 0.85
C VAL A 502 -1.62 28.09 1.62
N ARG A 503 -2.85 28.42 1.22
CA ARG A 503 -4.08 27.85 1.76
C ARG A 503 -4.68 26.84 0.79
N LEU A 504 -4.78 25.57 1.22
CA LEU A 504 -5.28 24.49 0.38
C LEU A 504 -6.69 24.78 -0.16
N LYS A 505 -7.56 25.35 0.66
CA LYS A 505 -8.93 25.69 0.27
C LYS A 505 -9.00 26.66 -0.92
N ASP A 506 -8.14 27.68 -0.92
CA ASP A 506 -8.09 28.68 -2.01
C ASP A 506 -7.52 28.06 -3.28
N CYS A 507 -6.54 27.16 -3.15
CA CYS A 507 -5.97 26.41 -4.28
C CYS A 507 -6.99 25.48 -4.93
N ILE A 508 -7.78 24.74 -4.13
CA ILE A 508 -8.87 23.88 -4.62
C ILE A 508 -9.86 24.71 -5.42
N ARG A 509 -10.33 25.83 -4.85
CA ARG A 509 -11.30 26.72 -5.53
C ARG A 509 -10.73 27.19 -6.86
N TYR A 510 -9.51 27.70 -6.86
CA TYR A 510 -8.88 28.21 -8.08
C TYR A 510 -8.74 27.14 -9.14
N ALA A 511 -8.33 25.92 -8.78
CA ALA A 511 -8.24 24.82 -9.72
C ALA A 511 -9.60 24.42 -10.31
N LEU A 512 -10.68 24.45 -9.51
CA LEU A 512 -12.05 24.20 -10.00
C LEU A 512 -12.55 25.31 -10.92
N ASP A 513 -12.23 26.59 -10.60
CA ASP A 513 -12.56 27.74 -11.43
C ASP A 513 -11.92 27.61 -12.84
N LEU A 514 -10.67 27.12 -12.93
CA LEU A 514 -10.01 26.89 -14.21
C LEU A 514 -10.71 25.82 -15.07
N TYR A 515 -11.27 24.77 -14.45
CA TYR A 515 -12.09 23.79 -15.20
C TYR A 515 -13.41 24.40 -15.67
N THR A 516 -14.01 25.28 -14.89
CA THR A 516 -15.20 26.02 -15.32
C THR A 516 -14.88 26.97 -16.47
N GLU A 517 -13.74 27.69 -16.42
CA GLU A 517 -13.23 28.51 -17.53
C GLU A 517 -13.01 27.71 -18.82
N GLN A 518 -12.53 26.46 -18.69
CA GLN A 518 -12.39 25.54 -19.82
C GLN A 518 -13.74 25.11 -20.42
N GLY A 519 -14.85 25.32 -19.71
CA GLY A 519 -16.20 24.99 -20.16
C GLY A 519 -16.82 23.76 -19.51
N LEU A 520 -16.17 23.15 -18.51
CA LEU A 520 -16.71 22.02 -17.77
C LEU A 520 -17.91 22.47 -16.90
N GLN A 521 -18.98 21.69 -16.89
CA GLN A 521 -20.21 22.01 -16.15
C GLN A 521 -20.35 21.11 -14.94
N PHE A 522 -20.28 21.70 -13.74
CA PHE A 522 -20.47 21.02 -12.45
C PHE A 522 -20.85 22.05 -11.37
N ASP A 523 -21.32 21.58 -10.21
CA ASP A 523 -21.61 22.45 -9.05
C ASP A 523 -20.31 22.71 -8.30
N THR A 524 -19.64 23.84 -8.57
CA THR A 524 -18.35 24.19 -7.99
C THR A 524 -18.37 24.19 -6.45
N PRO A 525 -19.35 24.79 -5.73
CA PRO A 525 -19.43 24.72 -4.28
C PRO A 525 -19.54 23.31 -3.70
N GLU A 526 -20.31 22.42 -4.38
CA GLU A 526 -20.49 21.04 -3.91
C GLU A 526 -19.21 20.22 -4.13
N VAL A 527 -18.62 20.28 -5.33
CA VAL A 527 -17.37 19.61 -5.66
C VAL A 527 -16.22 20.09 -4.76
N GLN A 528 -16.17 21.41 -4.46
CA GLN A 528 -15.17 21.95 -3.52
C GLN A 528 -15.29 21.28 -2.15
N LYS A 529 -16.51 21.14 -1.60
CA LYS A 529 -16.73 20.46 -0.31
C LYS A 529 -16.31 19.00 -0.35
N GLU A 530 -16.58 18.29 -1.45
CA GLU A 530 -16.18 16.90 -1.60
C GLU A 530 -14.66 16.75 -1.61
N VAL A 531 -13.94 17.61 -2.34
CA VAL A 531 -12.48 17.63 -2.36
C VAL A 531 -11.92 17.99 -0.99
N GLU A 532 -12.48 19.02 -0.31
CA GLU A 532 -12.09 19.40 1.05
C GLU A 532 -12.29 18.23 2.04
N ALA A 533 -13.44 17.54 1.98
CA ALA A 533 -13.72 16.37 2.81
C ALA A 533 -12.76 15.21 2.52
N TYR A 534 -12.39 15.03 1.26
CA TYR A 534 -11.41 14.04 0.86
C TYR A 534 -10.02 14.30 1.46
N PHE A 535 -9.54 15.55 1.41
CA PHE A 535 -8.28 15.94 2.04
C PHE A 535 -8.33 15.80 3.56
N LEU A 536 -9.43 16.21 4.20
CA LEU A 536 -9.62 16.05 5.63
C LEU A 536 -9.50 14.58 6.04
N GLY A 537 -10.11 13.66 5.28
CA GLY A 537 -9.96 12.22 5.53
C GLY A 537 -8.51 11.72 5.45
N ARG A 538 -7.66 12.31 4.59
CA ARG A 538 -6.22 12.00 4.51
C ARG A 538 -5.46 12.58 5.70
N LEU A 539 -5.76 13.82 6.11
CA LEU A 539 -5.16 14.44 7.29
C LEU A 539 -5.47 13.66 8.57
N VAL A 540 -6.71 13.20 8.73
CA VAL A 540 -7.11 12.30 9.83
C VAL A 540 -6.28 11.01 9.83
N THR A 541 -6.02 10.43 8.67
CA THR A 541 -5.18 9.22 8.57
C THR A 541 -3.74 9.51 8.98
N ILE A 542 -3.15 10.61 8.49
CA ILE A 542 -1.78 11.02 8.83
C ILE A 542 -1.66 11.29 10.34
N ALA A 543 -2.63 11.98 10.95
CA ALA A 543 -2.62 12.26 12.38
C ALA A 543 -2.67 10.98 13.22
N ARG A 544 -3.41 9.95 12.79
CA ARG A 544 -3.41 8.61 13.42
C ARG A 544 -2.04 7.92 13.30
N ASP A 545 -1.41 7.98 12.15
CA ASP A 545 -0.09 7.40 11.92
C ASP A 545 0.97 8.08 12.80
N GLU A 546 0.80 9.40 13.08
CA GLU A 546 1.60 10.16 14.04
C GLU A 546 1.22 9.90 15.51
N LYS A 547 0.29 8.94 15.77
CA LYS A 547 -0.16 8.49 17.09
C LYS A 547 -0.86 9.55 17.95
N ILE A 548 -1.49 10.54 17.33
CA ILE A 548 -2.37 11.49 17.99
C ILE A 548 -3.68 10.77 18.36
N SER A 549 -4.25 11.07 19.53
CA SER A 549 -5.49 10.43 19.99
C SER A 549 -6.67 10.72 19.07
N GLN A 550 -7.55 9.72 18.91
CA GLN A 550 -8.71 9.84 18.01
C GLN A 550 -9.65 10.98 18.45
N GLU A 551 -9.80 11.21 19.74
CA GLU A 551 -10.65 12.26 20.29
C GLU A 551 -10.13 13.67 19.92
N ALA A 552 -8.81 13.91 19.99
CA ALA A 552 -8.21 15.16 19.57
C ALA A 552 -8.35 15.37 18.05
N ILE A 553 -8.17 14.30 17.27
CA ILE A 553 -8.37 14.32 15.80
C ILE A 553 -9.82 14.67 15.47
N ASP A 554 -10.80 14.00 16.08
CA ASP A 554 -12.22 14.23 15.82
C ASP A 554 -12.61 15.67 16.21
N ALA A 555 -12.10 16.18 17.33
CA ALA A 555 -12.39 17.54 17.80
C ALA A 555 -11.92 18.63 16.79
N VAL A 556 -10.75 18.47 16.18
CA VAL A 556 -10.23 19.41 15.19
C VAL A 556 -10.87 19.17 13.82
N ALA A 557 -11.15 17.93 13.44
CA ALA A 557 -11.80 17.61 12.17
C ALA A 557 -13.20 18.22 12.05
N HIS A 558 -13.94 18.37 13.18
CA HIS A 558 -15.25 19.00 13.19
C HIS A 558 -15.25 20.48 12.78
N ILE A 559 -14.15 21.19 12.96
CA ILE A 559 -14.03 22.59 12.52
C ILE A 559 -13.52 22.73 11.08
N SER A 560 -13.41 21.61 10.35
CA SER A 560 -13.09 21.54 8.92
C SER A 560 -11.83 22.31 8.49
N VAL A 561 -10.78 22.30 9.32
CA VAL A 561 -9.45 22.81 8.96
C VAL A 561 -8.79 21.79 8.04
N ILE A 562 -8.42 22.21 6.84
CA ILE A 562 -7.79 21.35 5.83
C ILE A 562 -6.36 21.76 5.45
N ASP A 563 -5.87 22.91 5.96
CA ASP A 563 -4.46 23.28 5.80
C ASP A 563 -3.59 22.32 6.60
N PRO A 564 -2.67 21.56 5.95
CA PRO A 564 -2.04 20.40 6.55
C PRO A 564 -1.25 20.70 7.83
N GLU A 565 -0.42 21.74 7.82
CA GLU A 565 0.39 22.08 8.99
C GLU A 565 -0.48 22.64 10.13
N GLU A 566 -1.48 23.44 9.80
CA GLU A 566 -2.42 23.97 10.79
C GLU A 566 -3.21 22.85 11.46
N PHE A 567 -3.78 21.91 10.67
CA PHE A 567 -4.52 20.77 11.20
C PHE A 567 -3.67 19.92 12.15
N LEU A 568 -2.45 19.55 11.74
CA LEU A 568 -1.57 18.71 12.56
C LEU A 568 -1.07 19.42 13.83
N ARG A 569 -0.77 20.73 13.75
CA ARG A 569 -0.35 21.51 14.91
C ARG A 569 -1.49 21.70 15.91
N ARG A 570 -2.71 21.93 15.44
CA ARG A 570 -3.91 22.05 16.29
C ARG A 570 -4.21 20.74 17.00
N THR A 571 -4.22 19.62 16.27
CA THR A 571 -4.50 18.30 16.85
C THR A 571 -3.46 17.91 17.89
N ARG A 572 -2.17 18.13 17.63
CA ARG A 572 -1.09 17.88 18.61
C ARG A 572 -1.23 18.78 19.85
N ALA A 573 -1.48 20.07 19.65
CA ALA A 573 -1.62 21.01 20.78
C ALA A 573 -2.79 20.61 21.70
N LEU A 574 -3.89 20.16 21.14
CA LEU A 574 -5.05 19.67 21.88
C LEU A 574 -4.76 18.35 22.61
N ASP A 575 -4.09 17.41 21.93
CA ASP A 575 -3.72 16.11 22.50
C ASP A 575 -2.72 16.26 23.65
N ASP A 576 -1.67 17.07 23.45
CA ASP A 576 -0.68 17.41 24.48
C ASP A 576 -1.37 18.02 25.74
N ALA A 577 -2.25 19.00 25.54
CA ALA A 577 -2.95 19.65 26.63
C ALA A 577 -3.88 18.69 27.39
N ARG A 578 -4.53 17.78 26.67
CA ARG A 578 -5.36 16.73 27.25
C ARG A 578 -4.52 15.71 28.06
N ILE A 579 -3.32 15.38 27.57
CA ILE A 579 -2.41 14.49 28.29
C ILE A 579 -1.83 15.17 29.54
N GLU A 580 -1.54 16.48 29.47
CA GLU A 580 -1.03 17.29 30.60
C GLU A 580 -2.07 17.41 31.74
N ASP A 581 -3.38 17.60 31.41
CA ASP A 581 -4.45 17.78 32.39
C ASP A 581 -5.76 17.08 31.96
N PRO A 582 -5.81 15.74 32.02
CA PRO A 582 -6.94 14.96 31.50
C PRO A 582 -8.27 15.31 32.19
N GLU A 583 -8.26 15.47 33.53
CA GLU A 583 -9.46 15.76 34.30
C GLU A 583 -10.08 17.11 33.94
N ASN A 584 -9.26 18.13 33.72
CA ASN A 584 -9.72 19.46 33.33
C ASN A 584 -10.42 19.43 31.97
N PHE A 585 -9.81 18.79 30.98
CA PHE A 585 -10.37 18.72 29.63
C PHE A 585 -11.59 17.81 29.52
N GLU A 586 -11.65 16.68 30.27
CA GLU A 586 -12.85 15.84 30.32
C GLU A 586 -14.04 16.59 30.92
N ASN A 587 -13.84 17.27 32.05
CA ASN A 587 -14.90 18.06 32.68
C ASN A 587 -15.31 19.28 31.83
N LEU A 588 -14.36 19.95 31.16
CA LEU A 588 -14.64 21.02 30.24
C LEU A 588 -15.49 20.55 29.04
N ALA A 589 -15.21 19.36 28.51
CA ALA A 589 -15.98 18.76 27.43
C ALA A 589 -17.43 18.43 27.87
N ILE A 590 -17.61 17.93 29.11
CA ILE A 590 -18.94 17.70 29.68
C ILE A 590 -19.70 19.03 29.82
N ALA A 591 -19.06 20.08 30.37
CA ALA A 591 -19.65 21.37 30.53
C ALA A 591 -20.01 22.04 29.18
N TYR A 592 -19.11 21.92 28.18
CA TYR A 592 -19.36 22.35 26.81
C TYR A 592 -20.58 21.67 26.20
N ASN A 593 -20.65 20.34 26.27
CA ASN A 593 -21.80 19.58 25.75
C ASN A 593 -23.10 19.95 26.45
N ARG A 594 -23.08 20.25 27.76
CA ARG A 594 -24.23 20.71 28.50
C ARG A 594 -24.64 22.11 28.04
N ALA A 595 -23.67 23.03 27.90
CA ALA A 595 -23.90 24.39 27.43
C ALA A 595 -24.47 24.42 26.00
N SER A 596 -23.90 23.64 25.10
CA SER A 596 -24.33 23.53 23.71
C SER A 596 -25.76 22.97 23.57
N LYS A 597 -26.14 22.00 24.42
CA LYS A 597 -27.51 21.42 24.41
C LYS A 597 -28.57 22.35 25.00
N LEU A 598 -28.20 23.19 25.97
CA LEU A 598 -29.09 24.13 26.59
C LEU A 598 -29.18 25.45 25.82
N GLY A 599 -28.10 25.87 25.18
CA GLY A 599 -28.00 27.07 24.39
C GLY A 599 -29.04 27.13 23.24
N ASP A 600 -29.42 28.33 22.87
CA ASP A 600 -30.27 28.61 21.72
C ASP A 600 -29.61 29.67 20.86
N MET A 601 -28.90 29.26 19.82
CA MET A 601 -28.12 30.15 18.94
C MET A 601 -28.98 31.20 18.23
N SER A 602 -30.29 30.99 18.11
CA SER A 602 -31.21 31.98 17.53
C SER A 602 -31.33 33.24 18.37
N LEU A 603 -30.98 33.19 19.67
CA LEU A 603 -30.97 34.33 20.60
C LEU A 603 -29.70 35.19 20.47
N GLY A 604 -28.68 34.74 19.75
CA GLY A 604 -27.39 35.43 19.65
C GLY A 604 -26.52 35.28 20.90
N THR A 605 -25.50 36.14 21.02
CA THR A 605 -24.47 36.11 22.09
C THR A 605 -24.41 37.42 22.90
N ASP A 606 -25.27 38.40 22.60
CA ASP A 606 -25.29 39.70 23.27
C ASP A 606 -25.95 39.59 24.64
N VAL A 607 -25.13 39.69 25.69
CA VAL A 607 -25.54 39.55 27.09
C VAL A 607 -25.86 40.91 27.72
N ASN A 608 -27.03 41.03 28.35
CA ASN A 608 -27.36 42.21 29.14
C ASN A 608 -26.66 42.14 30.51
N GLU A 609 -25.61 42.95 30.67
CA GLU A 609 -24.77 42.98 31.89
C GLU A 609 -25.46 43.56 33.13
N SER A 610 -26.57 44.31 32.97
CA SER A 610 -27.23 44.97 34.08
C SER A 610 -28.04 44.05 35.02
N ILE A 611 -28.29 42.82 34.62
CA ILE A 611 -29.10 41.84 35.34
C ILE A 611 -28.34 40.59 35.77
N LEU A 612 -27.00 40.66 35.82
CA LEU A 612 -26.16 39.50 36.12
C LEU A 612 -25.96 39.28 37.62
N THR A 613 -25.94 38.03 38.03
CA THR A 613 -25.42 37.61 39.34
C THR A 613 -23.88 37.56 39.31
N ALA A 614 -23.26 37.41 40.49
CA ALA A 614 -21.80 37.36 40.57
C ALA A 614 -21.17 36.19 39.78
N SER A 615 -21.78 35.01 39.82
CA SER A 615 -21.31 33.82 39.04
C SER A 615 -21.54 33.98 37.54
N GLU A 616 -22.63 34.68 37.18
CA GLU A 616 -22.93 35.03 35.80
C GLU A 616 -21.96 36.05 35.24
N GLN A 617 -21.56 37.05 36.01
CA GLN A 617 -20.55 38.04 35.64
C GLN A 617 -19.17 37.37 35.49
N ALA A 618 -18.79 36.52 36.45
CA ALA A 618 -17.50 35.81 36.39
C ALA A 618 -17.35 34.94 35.14
N LEU A 619 -18.43 34.24 34.68
CA LEU A 619 -18.39 33.49 33.45
C LEU A 619 -18.26 34.40 32.21
N LEU A 620 -18.99 35.52 32.20
CA LEU A 620 -18.92 36.47 31.08
C LEU A 620 -17.51 37.08 30.95
N ASP A 621 -16.90 37.48 32.08
CA ASP A 621 -15.53 38.02 32.11
C ASP A 621 -14.50 36.98 31.65
N ALA A 622 -14.65 35.73 32.09
CA ALA A 622 -13.81 34.62 31.64
C ALA A 622 -13.96 34.36 30.13
N CYS A 623 -15.18 34.46 29.59
CA CYS A 623 -15.39 34.30 28.13
C CYS A 623 -14.73 35.46 27.36
N LYS A 624 -14.87 36.70 27.81
CA LYS A 624 -14.23 37.90 27.18
C LYS A 624 -12.70 37.77 27.19
N GLU A 625 -12.12 37.34 28.31
CA GLU A 625 -10.68 37.07 28.41
C GLU A 625 -10.25 35.88 27.53
N GLY A 626 -11.04 34.79 27.54
CA GLY A 626 -10.81 33.62 26.72
C GLY A 626 -10.84 33.95 25.23
N GLU A 627 -11.85 34.65 24.75
CA GLU A 627 -11.98 35.12 23.36
C GLU A 627 -10.73 35.90 22.92
N LYS A 628 -10.28 36.86 23.73
CA LYS A 628 -9.09 37.66 23.44
C LYS A 628 -7.83 36.80 23.38
N ASN A 629 -7.59 35.96 24.39
CA ASN A 629 -6.39 35.13 24.47
C ASN A 629 -6.34 34.10 23.35
N VAL A 630 -7.49 33.53 22.96
CA VAL A 630 -7.60 32.60 21.82
C VAL A 630 -7.30 33.36 20.53
N GLN A 631 -7.91 34.53 20.33
CA GLN A 631 -7.68 35.32 19.11
C GLN A 631 -6.23 35.72 18.95
N ASP A 632 -5.61 36.25 20.01
CA ASP A 632 -4.19 36.65 20.01
C ASP A 632 -3.29 35.44 19.69
N ALA A 633 -3.54 34.28 20.34
CA ALA A 633 -2.78 33.07 20.11
C ALA A 633 -2.96 32.48 18.68
N LEU A 634 -4.18 32.55 18.12
CA LEU A 634 -4.44 32.12 16.75
C LEU A 634 -3.76 33.01 15.70
N MET A 635 -3.69 34.34 15.95
CA MET A 635 -2.94 35.25 15.07
C MET A 635 -1.45 34.92 15.02
N ASP A 636 -0.89 34.48 16.16
CA ASP A 636 0.52 34.06 16.26
C ASP A 636 0.73 32.59 15.88
N ASN A 637 -0.31 31.87 15.41
CA ASN A 637 -0.29 30.42 15.18
C ASN A 637 0.18 29.61 16.40
N ASP A 638 -0.04 30.12 17.63
CA ASP A 638 0.27 29.42 18.89
C ASP A 638 -0.96 28.62 19.39
N PHE A 639 -1.19 27.48 18.77
CA PHE A 639 -2.31 26.60 19.12
C PHE A 639 -2.22 26.03 20.54
N ARG A 640 -1.02 25.96 21.12
CA ARG A 640 -0.82 25.51 22.50
C ARG A 640 -1.36 26.55 23.49
N SER A 641 -1.07 27.81 23.26
CA SER A 641 -1.61 28.91 24.09
C SER A 641 -3.12 29.05 23.89
N ALA A 642 -3.64 28.92 22.67
CA ALA A 642 -5.07 28.88 22.39
C ALA A 642 -5.77 27.77 23.19
N THR A 643 -5.27 26.55 23.13
CA THR A 643 -5.84 25.41 23.86
C THR A 643 -5.77 25.59 25.38
N ARG A 644 -4.67 26.13 25.90
CA ARG A 644 -4.55 26.48 27.35
C ARG A 644 -5.54 27.55 27.79
N ALA A 645 -5.84 28.54 26.94
CA ALA A 645 -6.84 29.56 27.22
C ALA A 645 -8.24 28.93 27.38
N LEU A 646 -8.58 27.94 26.53
CA LEU A 646 -9.81 27.16 26.66
C LEU A 646 -9.89 26.40 27.99
N GLY A 647 -8.81 25.78 28.44
CA GLY A 647 -8.76 25.05 29.71
C GLY A 647 -9.11 25.91 30.94
N LYS A 648 -8.85 27.20 30.89
CA LYS A 648 -9.18 28.13 31.98
C LYS A 648 -10.68 28.37 32.15
N LEU A 649 -11.49 28.09 31.14
CA LEU A 649 -12.94 28.30 31.16
C LEU A 649 -13.69 27.26 32.01
N ARG A 650 -13.05 26.15 32.37
CA ARG A 650 -13.70 25.09 33.17
C ARG A 650 -14.27 25.59 34.49
N LYS A 651 -13.45 26.19 35.35
CA LYS A 651 -13.89 26.62 36.69
C LYS A 651 -15.04 27.62 36.65
N PRO A 652 -15.03 28.69 35.80
CA PRO A 652 -16.11 29.61 35.65
C PRO A 652 -17.43 28.97 35.19
N ILE A 653 -17.40 28.05 34.24
CA ILE A 653 -18.62 27.39 33.75
C ILE A 653 -19.17 26.37 34.76
N ASP A 654 -18.33 25.63 35.47
CA ASP A 654 -18.78 24.74 36.53
C ASP A 654 -19.49 25.51 37.62
N LYS A 655 -18.90 26.61 38.11
CA LYS A 655 -19.49 27.49 39.10
C LYS A 655 -20.81 28.12 38.64
N PHE A 656 -20.89 28.49 37.37
CA PHE A 656 -22.15 28.98 36.79
C PHE A 656 -23.24 27.92 36.84
N PHE A 657 -22.95 26.67 36.49
CA PHE A 657 -23.95 25.62 36.52
C PHE A 657 -24.34 25.19 37.95
N ASP A 658 -23.47 25.39 38.94
CA ASP A 658 -23.75 25.10 40.35
C ASP A 658 -24.61 26.19 40.99
N ASP A 659 -24.37 27.46 40.65
CA ASP A 659 -25.00 28.61 41.30
C ASP A 659 -26.26 29.09 40.57
N VAL A 660 -26.48 28.75 39.30
CA VAL A 660 -27.50 29.37 38.43
C VAL A 660 -28.45 28.34 37.82
N LEU A 661 -29.74 28.50 38.08
CA LEU A 661 -30.82 27.76 37.40
C LEU A 661 -31.01 28.35 35.99
N VAL A 662 -30.42 27.73 34.97
CA VAL A 662 -30.43 28.27 33.58
C VAL A 662 -31.84 28.50 33.07
N MET A 663 -32.74 27.52 33.26
CA MET A 663 -34.15 27.59 32.81
C MET A 663 -35.03 28.30 33.84
N ASP A 664 -34.79 29.60 34.04
CA ASP A 664 -35.54 30.47 34.93
C ASP A 664 -36.97 30.67 34.42
N ASP A 665 -37.93 30.91 35.33
CA ASP A 665 -39.32 31.22 34.99
C ASP A 665 -39.43 32.57 34.28
N ASP A 666 -38.60 33.55 34.65
CA ASP A 666 -38.51 34.82 33.94
C ASP A 666 -37.86 34.64 32.58
N THR A 667 -38.62 34.89 31.51
CA THR A 667 -38.20 34.72 30.12
C THR A 667 -37.04 35.66 29.75
N THR A 668 -36.94 36.83 30.36
CA THR A 668 -35.86 37.80 30.11
C THR A 668 -34.54 37.28 30.72
N VAL A 669 -34.61 36.81 31.96
CA VAL A 669 -33.48 36.22 32.68
C VAL A 669 -33.03 34.97 31.98
N ARG A 670 -33.96 34.05 31.64
CA ARG A 670 -33.69 32.83 30.90
C ARG A 670 -32.99 33.11 29.56
N GLY A 671 -33.54 34.03 28.77
CA GLY A 671 -32.98 34.39 27.48
C GLY A 671 -31.54 34.96 27.62
N ASN A 672 -31.25 35.74 28.64
CA ASN A 672 -29.93 36.28 28.93
C ASN A 672 -28.91 35.18 29.33
N ARG A 673 -29.34 34.14 30.07
CA ARG A 673 -28.55 32.97 30.44
C ARG A 673 -28.24 32.12 29.26
N LEU A 674 -29.17 31.91 28.33
CA LEU A 674 -28.97 31.14 27.09
C LEU A 674 -27.97 31.84 26.15
N ARG A 675 -28.05 33.18 25.99
CA ARG A 675 -27.06 33.97 25.24
C ARG A 675 -25.64 33.83 25.80
N ARG A 676 -25.52 33.73 27.12
CA ARG A 676 -24.22 33.50 27.78
C ARG A 676 -23.65 32.12 27.47
N LEU A 677 -24.49 31.08 27.49
CA LEU A 677 -24.07 29.75 27.09
C LEU A 677 -23.66 29.73 25.60
N ASN A 678 -24.39 30.43 24.74
CA ASN A 678 -24.00 30.60 23.35
C ASN A 678 -22.61 31.24 23.23
N ARG A 679 -22.38 32.33 24.00
CA ARG A 679 -21.08 33.01 24.01
C ARG A 679 -19.96 32.12 24.54
N PHE A 680 -20.22 31.35 25.60
CA PHE A 680 -19.24 30.35 26.09
C PHE A 680 -18.88 29.35 25.02
N THR A 681 -19.85 28.75 24.32
CA THR A 681 -19.56 27.78 23.24
C THR A 681 -18.83 28.39 22.05
N GLN A 682 -19.11 29.67 21.74
CA GLN A 682 -18.47 30.39 20.64
C GLN A 682 -16.95 30.57 20.81
N VAL A 683 -16.44 30.67 22.07
CA VAL A 683 -14.99 30.76 22.31
C VAL A 683 -14.21 29.56 21.71
N PHE A 684 -14.87 28.44 21.56
CA PHE A 684 -14.25 27.18 21.08
C PHE A 684 -14.28 27.02 19.56
N GLU A 685 -15.21 27.70 18.86
CA GLU A 685 -15.52 27.47 17.43
C GLU A 685 -14.30 27.46 16.48
N HIS A 686 -13.30 28.30 16.80
CA HIS A 686 -12.11 28.45 15.96
C HIS A 686 -10.92 27.61 16.41
N VAL A 687 -11.04 26.85 17.50
CA VAL A 687 -9.93 26.03 18.04
C VAL A 687 -10.21 24.55 17.85
N ALA A 688 -11.30 24.04 18.41
CA ALA A 688 -11.71 22.64 18.32
C ALA A 688 -13.15 22.44 18.86
N ASP A 689 -13.87 21.41 18.39
CA ASP A 689 -15.08 20.91 19.04
C ASP A 689 -14.70 20.10 20.29
N ILE A 690 -14.54 20.80 21.40
CA ILE A 690 -14.15 20.17 22.68
C ILE A 690 -15.18 19.11 23.13
N GLY A 691 -16.45 19.21 22.70
CA GLY A 691 -17.47 18.21 22.99
C GLY A 691 -17.13 16.82 22.51
N ALA A 692 -16.32 16.68 21.48
CA ALA A 692 -15.86 15.41 20.97
C ALA A 692 -14.98 14.64 21.98
N LEU A 693 -14.27 15.33 22.88
CA LEU A 693 -13.39 14.71 23.89
C LEU A 693 -14.12 13.88 24.94
N SER A 694 -15.43 14.07 25.14
CA SER A 694 -16.24 13.33 26.13
C SER A 694 -17.09 12.21 25.52
N ARG A 695 -17.05 12.02 24.19
CA ARG A 695 -17.82 10.96 23.54
C ARG A 695 -17.14 9.61 23.79
N LYS A 696 -17.61 8.87 24.81
CA LYS A 696 -17.24 7.45 24.95
C LYS A 696 -17.82 6.67 23.76
N LYS A 697 -16.99 5.90 23.09
CA LYS A 697 -17.40 4.92 22.07
C LYS A 697 -18.21 3.79 22.68
#